data_5c314936feeb8616913f4e3b935a87d8
#
_entry.id   5c314936feeb8616913f4e3b935a87d8
#
_cell.length_a   1.000
_cell.length_b   1.000
_cell.length_c   1.000
_cell.angle_alpha   90.00
_cell.angle_beta   90.00
_cell.angle_gamma   90.00
#
_symmetry.space_group_name_H-M   'P 1'
#
loop_
_entity.id
_entity.type
_entity.pdbx_description
1 polymer ?
#
loop_
_entity_poly.entity_id
_entity_poly.type
_entity_poly.pdbx_seq_one_letter_code
_entity_poly.pdbx_strand_id
1 'polypeptide(L)'
;MLEPAGEKFTIGVGGFRHDGPQQWSLPTQSLAVVGNQWSEWINASEFRLHGRLRRAGGIAEWPSMKLSVMGVPPANGVKLQVQLAEKADPSAVVIDCTESSGSNTIAFLLVHPLREKKDEFETGSQMTARHLRWAREVSGGKAANVGRFDVISAVWGHYDPLLAKQAAQTLQMLGVNVMGGVPTKILQEYQMKTYAATWHLAADPDKGREQWNQGERTSIHRNFESVDGRWTYEHMAHYVVADEIQTMDLRQVDSEKLNGWFRQYLRDRGETDATLGVALDKALWQGQSLYEKSLPREADLVTRRLAYYSGKFAQWWSVRQLRQTTELIHETFAAAKPPIAMKTETLPADHAFFNAWGPPKIGMGSLNLDLFEIGRQQAVDIVSAEDWMGLNHMYGPRYTWLGGQGFGYLTSILRGGIRNRGVALRGLITPSDDRYLRLKAYSNLGQGSKSIFYWTFGPTYIGTENYWSDLRSMYEGISKTSRALEKAESVLYPASTVSDPVAILSSVSHDLWHTDDPAVFVETRLLYAGLRHLSIQPDFLGEEEIDAGLLDRYKVLYLPGNCVSRTATESIDAWVRKGGVLFLSAGAATRDQFYEPSTPSFASAVYPLNAAASLMKEKGHHYNERKDLPGIKPLTTATFEVGGKPTRYDVIGYRMNLSGIASDGVEVIGTFADGKASAMRARHGKGQVLAVGFLPGLDSSPFRAEQTTLDEKWNPELRVAFNAPLVAAGIQPVVDCSVPVVEANLLTGPHGSALVLVNYTYEPIEKLTLRIQCDLGHAVARAISTEGNAIDVRTEGNVVVLELPLEWTDIVLLPKP
;
A
#
# COMPACT_ATOMS: atom_id res chain seq x y z
N MET A 1 -32.13 10.34 24.79
CA MET A 1 -32.01 11.46 25.75
C MET A 1 -30.92 11.11 26.74
N LEU A 2 -30.25 12.12 27.27
CA LEU A 2 -29.15 11.98 28.20
C LEU A 2 -29.44 12.76 29.45
N GLU A 3 -29.40 12.11 30.59
CA GLU A 3 -29.62 12.72 31.91
C GLU A 3 -28.30 12.78 32.66
N PRO A 4 -27.66 13.93 32.80
CA PRO A 4 -26.51 14.09 33.64
C PRO A 4 -26.94 14.31 35.09
N ALA A 5 -26.21 13.71 35.99
CA ALA A 5 -26.37 13.99 37.40
C ALA A 5 -25.26 14.93 37.84
N GLY A 6 -25.30 16.21 37.45
CA GLY A 6 -24.25 17.13 37.85
C GLY A 6 -23.84 18.16 36.80
N GLU A 7 -22.57 18.29 36.62
CA GLU A 7 -21.98 19.36 35.82
C GLU A 7 -22.22 19.26 34.29
N LYS A 8 -21.97 20.34 33.58
CA LYS A 8 -22.07 20.43 32.13
C LYS A 8 -21.02 19.61 31.42
N PHE A 9 -21.42 18.75 30.48
CA PHE A 9 -20.49 17.99 29.68
C PHE A 9 -20.95 17.89 28.22
N THR A 10 -20.06 17.50 27.35
CA THR A 10 -20.32 17.37 25.93
C THR A 10 -20.41 15.89 25.55
N ILE A 11 -21.43 15.55 24.78
CA ILE A 11 -21.62 14.20 24.27
C ILE A 11 -21.43 14.23 22.79
N GLY A 12 -20.58 13.33 22.32
CA GLY A 12 -20.39 13.06 20.91
C GLY A 12 -21.10 11.76 20.52
N VAL A 13 -21.93 11.83 19.50
CA VAL A 13 -22.47 10.65 18.83
C VAL A 13 -21.81 10.58 17.47
N GLY A 14 -21.09 9.50 17.22
CA GLY A 14 -20.40 9.30 15.96
C GLY A 14 -20.84 7.98 15.30
N GLY A 15 -21.05 8.04 14.01
CA GLY A 15 -21.35 6.86 13.21
C GLY A 15 -21.01 7.11 11.75
N PHE A 16 -20.93 6.03 10.97
CA PHE A 16 -20.77 6.19 9.53
C PHE A 16 -22.10 6.42 8.84
N ARG A 17 -22.17 7.47 8.04
CA ARG A 17 -23.27 7.69 7.12
C ARG A 17 -23.07 6.85 5.86
N HIS A 18 -24.10 6.14 5.44
CA HIS A 18 -24.00 5.14 4.40
C HIS A 18 -24.61 5.55 3.06
N ASP A 19 -24.37 6.75 2.64
CA ASP A 19 -24.98 7.29 1.41
C ASP A 19 -24.13 7.12 0.15
N GLY A 20 -23.18 6.19 0.16
CA GLY A 20 -22.40 5.91 -1.04
C GLY A 20 -20.95 5.45 -0.75
N PRO A 21 -20.28 4.96 -1.78
CA PRO A 21 -18.97 4.33 -1.63
C PRO A 21 -17.82 5.30 -1.30
N GLN A 22 -18.05 6.59 -1.16
CA GLN A 22 -17.01 7.61 -1.10
C GLN A 22 -17.10 8.60 0.05
N GLN A 23 -18.03 8.45 0.98
CA GLN A 23 -18.17 9.43 2.05
C GLN A 23 -17.56 8.94 3.35
N TRP A 24 -16.39 9.47 3.63
CA TRP A 24 -15.66 9.39 4.88
C TRP A 24 -16.16 10.38 5.93
N SER A 25 -17.29 11.03 5.71
CA SER A 25 -17.81 11.96 6.68
C SER A 25 -18.41 11.22 7.86
N LEU A 26 -17.83 11.42 9.01
CA LEU A 26 -18.49 11.23 10.27
C LEU A 26 -19.41 12.43 10.52
N PRO A 27 -20.68 12.25 10.55
CA PRO A 27 -21.48 13.24 11.25
C PRO A 27 -21.23 13.00 12.74
N THR A 28 -20.34 13.75 13.33
CA THR A 28 -20.23 13.85 14.78
C THR A 28 -21.15 14.97 15.21
N GLN A 29 -22.23 14.62 15.88
CA GLN A 29 -23.06 15.62 16.57
C GLN A 29 -22.56 15.73 18.00
N SER A 30 -22.13 16.91 18.38
CA SER A 30 -21.80 17.21 19.76
C SER A 30 -22.98 17.92 20.42
N LEU A 31 -23.44 17.37 21.54
CA LEU A 31 -24.47 17.98 22.36
C LEU A 31 -23.89 18.46 23.66
N ALA A 32 -24.19 19.72 23.99
CA ALA A 32 -23.92 20.22 25.33
C ALA A 32 -25.13 19.88 26.25
N VAL A 33 -24.89 19.04 27.23
CA VAL A 33 -25.93 18.68 28.22
C VAL A 33 -25.73 19.47 29.51
N VAL A 34 -26.80 20.10 29.97
CA VAL A 34 -26.80 20.87 31.22
C VAL A 34 -27.30 19.95 32.33
N GLY A 35 -26.67 19.99 33.51
CA GLY A 35 -26.98 19.13 34.65
C GLY A 35 -28.45 19.04 34.96
N ASN A 36 -28.93 17.84 35.31
CA ASN A 36 -30.29 17.50 35.68
C ASN A 36 -31.37 17.73 34.59
N GLN A 37 -30.93 17.81 33.30
CA GLN A 37 -31.88 17.89 32.18
C GLN A 37 -31.52 16.87 31.12
N TRP A 38 -32.55 16.28 30.49
CA TRP A 38 -32.39 15.45 29.33
C TRP A 38 -32.02 16.30 28.12
N SER A 39 -31.11 15.82 27.29
CA SER A 39 -30.85 16.41 25.99
C SER A 39 -32.05 16.22 25.06
N GLU A 40 -32.03 16.92 23.92
CA GLU A 40 -32.93 16.59 22.82
C GLU A 40 -32.64 15.16 22.29
N TRP A 41 -33.66 14.56 21.70
CA TRP A 41 -33.51 13.27 21.05
C TRP A 41 -32.65 13.39 19.81
N ILE A 42 -31.67 12.53 19.71
CA ILE A 42 -30.85 12.40 18.52
C ILE A 42 -31.39 11.24 17.70
N ASN A 43 -31.70 11.51 16.44
CA ASN A 43 -32.12 10.46 15.52
C ASN A 43 -30.94 9.56 15.14
N ALA A 44 -30.84 8.42 15.79
CA ALA A 44 -29.79 7.45 15.55
C ALA A 44 -29.97 6.68 14.24
N SER A 45 -31.14 6.73 13.61
CA SER A 45 -31.39 6.03 12.33
C SER A 45 -30.63 6.59 11.14
N GLU A 46 -30.17 7.85 11.22
CA GLU A 46 -29.31 8.46 10.21
C GLU A 46 -27.86 7.95 10.28
N PHE A 47 -27.47 7.34 11.39
CA PHE A 47 -26.14 6.83 11.62
C PHE A 47 -26.12 5.33 11.35
N ARG A 48 -25.91 4.96 10.11
CA ARG A 48 -25.58 3.58 9.81
C ARG A 48 -24.16 3.28 10.27
N LEU A 49 -24.09 2.20 10.97
CA LEU A 49 -22.92 1.73 11.58
C LEU A 49 -21.77 1.56 10.77
N HIS A 50 -20.83 1.64 11.50
CA HIS A 50 -19.45 1.48 11.22
C HIS A 50 -19.25 0.56 10.05
N GLY A 51 -18.79 1.12 8.94
CA GLY A 51 -18.65 0.40 7.68
C GLY A 51 -17.90 -0.92 7.79
N ARG A 52 -17.05 -1.06 8.79
CA ARG A 52 -16.29 -2.25 9.04
C ARG A 52 -17.15 -3.49 9.30
N LEU A 53 -18.23 -3.36 10.01
CA LEU A 53 -19.14 -4.48 10.29
C LEU A 53 -19.83 -5.02 9.03
N ARG A 54 -19.71 -4.30 7.93
CA ARG A 54 -20.31 -4.71 6.67
C ARG A 54 -19.41 -5.50 5.77
N ARG A 55 -18.17 -5.62 6.13
CA ARG A 55 -17.19 -6.21 5.26
C ARG A 55 -17.08 -7.69 5.36
N ALA A 56 -17.19 -8.18 6.55
CA ALA A 56 -17.08 -9.59 6.78
C ALA A 56 -18.38 -10.24 6.41
N GLY A 57 -18.56 -10.56 5.16
CA GLY A 57 -19.62 -11.30 4.54
C GLY A 57 -20.84 -11.72 5.38
N GLY A 58 -21.72 -10.79 5.69
CA GLY A 58 -22.87 -11.05 6.55
C GLY A 58 -22.92 -10.26 7.87
N ILE A 59 -21.82 -9.65 8.28
CA ILE A 59 -21.79 -8.76 9.45
C ILE A 59 -22.37 -7.38 9.09
N ALA A 60 -22.55 -7.09 7.83
CA ALA A 60 -23.27 -5.91 7.35
C ALA A 60 -24.69 -5.75 7.91
N GLU A 61 -25.22 -6.81 8.43
CA GLU A 61 -26.55 -6.85 9.04
C GLU A 61 -26.61 -6.20 10.43
N TRP A 62 -25.45 -5.91 11.01
CA TRP A 62 -25.34 -5.46 12.38
C TRP A 62 -24.92 -4.00 12.48
N PRO A 63 -25.84 -3.09 12.39
CA PRO A 63 -25.59 -1.74 12.72
C PRO A 63 -25.16 -1.66 14.19
N SER A 64 -24.04 -1.07 14.52
CA SER A 64 -23.59 -0.68 15.84
C SER A 64 -23.32 0.81 15.89
N MET A 65 -23.55 1.42 16.96
CA MET A 65 -23.25 2.81 17.21
C MET A 65 -22.42 2.90 18.48
N LYS A 66 -21.36 3.72 18.42
CA LYS A 66 -20.61 4.04 19.63
C LYS A 66 -20.99 5.45 20.07
N LEU A 67 -21.26 5.57 21.35
CA LEU A 67 -21.51 6.83 22.00
C LEU A 67 -20.32 7.16 22.89
N SER A 68 -19.73 8.32 22.73
CA SER A 68 -18.65 8.81 23.59
C SER A 68 -19.12 10.05 24.34
N VAL A 69 -18.92 10.05 25.63
CA VAL A 69 -19.08 11.23 26.47
C VAL A 69 -17.69 11.82 26.67
N MET A 70 -17.48 13.06 26.24
CA MET A 70 -16.22 13.77 26.36
C MET A 70 -16.32 14.83 27.44
N GLY A 71 -15.38 14.89 28.35
CA GLY A 71 -15.33 15.79 29.47
C GLY A 71 -15.16 15.05 30.81
N VAL A 72 -15.15 15.79 31.90
CA VAL A 72 -15.08 15.18 33.25
C VAL A 72 -16.47 14.64 33.58
N PRO A 73 -16.63 13.32 33.80
CA PRO A 73 -17.90 12.77 34.15
C PRO A 73 -18.37 13.33 35.50
N PRO A 74 -19.68 13.59 35.68
CA PRO A 74 -20.23 13.95 36.97
C PRO A 74 -19.99 12.83 38.01
N ALA A 75 -19.79 13.20 39.26
CA ALA A 75 -19.52 12.25 40.34
C ALA A 75 -20.55 11.12 40.46
N ASN A 76 -21.79 11.39 40.05
CA ASN A 76 -22.91 10.45 40.07
C ASN A 76 -23.16 9.71 38.76
N GLY A 77 -22.21 9.84 37.81
CA GLY A 77 -22.30 9.22 36.50
C GLY A 77 -23.28 9.90 35.53
N VAL A 78 -23.49 9.25 34.41
CA VAL A 78 -24.39 9.69 33.33
C VAL A 78 -25.39 8.60 33.03
N LYS A 79 -26.63 8.97 32.83
CA LYS A 79 -27.66 8.04 32.36
C LYS A 79 -27.92 8.28 30.87
N LEU A 80 -27.85 7.21 30.13
CA LEU A 80 -28.15 7.18 28.69
C LEU A 80 -29.52 6.49 28.52
N GLN A 81 -30.43 7.19 27.88
CA GLN A 81 -31.71 6.60 27.47
C GLN A 81 -31.74 6.46 25.95
N VAL A 82 -31.96 5.24 25.47
CA VAL A 82 -32.08 4.94 24.05
C VAL A 82 -33.49 4.55 23.72
N GLN A 83 -34.16 5.31 22.87
CA GLN A 83 -35.46 4.97 22.34
C GLN A 83 -35.29 4.40 20.94
N LEU A 84 -35.83 3.21 20.73
CA LEU A 84 -35.85 2.60 19.41
C LEU A 84 -36.93 3.28 18.57
N ALA A 85 -36.51 3.90 17.45
CA ALA A 85 -37.45 4.47 16.49
C ALA A 85 -38.02 3.33 15.62
N GLU A 86 -39.30 3.46 15.28
CA GLU A 86 -40.03 2.57 14.37
C GLU A 86 -40.33 1.13 14.86
N LYS A 87 -41.56 0.84 15.06
CA LYS A 87 -42.16 -0.51 15.26
C LYS A 87 -41.72 -1.32 16.47
N ALA A 88 -40.72 -0.90 17.15
CA ALA A 88 -40.31 -1.56 18.38
C ALA A 88 -40.99 -0.88 19.57
N ASP A 89 -41.19 -1.65 20.57
CA ASP A 89 -41.62 -1.22 21.90
C ASP A 89 -40.93 0.11 22.28
N PRO A 90 -41.68 1.14 22.61
CA PRO A 90 -41.12 2.43 23.00
C PRO A 90 -40.38 2.41 24.34
N SER A 91 -40.04 1.26 24.87
CA SER A 91 -39.26 1.15 26.08
C SER A 91 -37.87 1.69 25.90
N ALA A 92 -37.58 2.77 26.58
CA ALA A 92 -36.23 3.30 26.65
C ALA A 92 -35.32 2.36 27.44
N VAL A 93 -34.12 2.11 26.89
CA VAL A 93 -33.06 1.42 27.62
C VAL A 93 -32.22 2.46 28.34
N VAL A 94 -32.14 2.38 29.66
CA VAL A 94 -31.30 3.26 30.47
C VAL A 94 -30.00 2.52 30.77
N ILE A 95 -28.89 3.12 30.39
CA ILE A 95 -27.54 2.62 30.67
C ILE A 95 -26.93 3.50 31.74
N ASP A 96 -26.58 2.91 32.86
CA ASP A 96 -25.86 3.58 33.94
C ASP A 96 -24.34 3.55 33.67
N CYS A 97 -23.73 4.69 33.64
CA CYS A 97 -22.34 4.89 33.27
C CYS A 97 -21.46 5.23 34.46
N THR A 98 -21.79 4.78 35.63
CA THR A 98 -21.03 5.07 36.85
C THR A 98 -19.68 4.35 36.98
N GLU A 99 -19.39 3.45 36.08
CA GLU A 99 -18.20 2.57 36.17
C GLU A 99 -16.87 3.18 35.69
N SER A 100 -16.82 4.41 35.18
CA SER A 100 -15.55 4.96 34.74
C SER A 100 -14.82 5.67 35.88
N SER A 101 -13.70 5.16 36.26
CA SER A 101 -12.82 5.71 37.28
C SER A 101 -11.96 6.86 36.76
N GLY A 102 -12.53 8.06 36.64
CA GLY A 102 -11.72 9.26 36.41
C GLY A 102 -11.24 9.52 34.99
N SER A 103 -11.82 8.88 34.00
CA SER A 103 -11.56 9.14 32.59
C SER A 103 -12.40 10.30 32.07
N ASN A 104 -11.84 11.09 31.17
CA ASN A 104 -12.56 12.14 30.44
C ASN A 104 -13.44 11.58 29.30
N THR A 105 -13.49 10.27 29.13
CA THR A 105 -14.24 9.64 28.05
C THR A 105 -14.93 8.37 28.53
N ILE A 106 -16.23 8.32 28.38
CA ILE A 106 -17.06 7.13 28.58
C ILE A 106 -17.57 6.69 27.22
N ALA A 107 -17.35 5.45 26.84
CA ALA A 107 -17.79 4.95 25.57
C ALA A 107 -18.70 3.73 25.70
N PHE A 108 -19.68 3.66 24.83
CA PHE A 108 -20.65 2.58 24.74
C PHE A 108 -20.70 2.03 23.34
N LEU A 109 -20.85 0.74 23.24
CA LEU A 109 -21.17 0.07 21.99
C LEU A 109 -22.65 -0.31 22.02
N LEU A 110 -23.43 0.26 21.12
CA LEU A 110 -24.81 -0.14 20.89
C LEU A 110 -24.82 -1.13 19.73
N VAL A 111 -25.05 -2.39 19.99
CA VAL A 111 -25.22 -3.40 18.96
C VAL A 111 -26.69 -3.45 18.58
N HIS A 112 -26.98 -3.42 17.36
CA HIS A 112 -28.23 -3.26 16.63
C HIS A 112 -29.52 -3.30 17.46
N PRO A 113 -30.22 -2.17 17.63
CA PRO A 113 -31.41 -2.09 18.45
C PRO A 113 -32.60 -2.92 17.93
N LEU A 114 -32.60 -3.36 16.69
CA LEU A 114 -33.63 -4.17 16.07
C LEU A 114 -33.49 -5.68 16.31
N ARG A 115 -32.38 -6.14 16.85
CA ARG A 115 -32.34 -7.48 17.38
C ARG A 115 -32.86 -7.44 18.81
N GLU A 116 -33.82 -8.20 19.06
CA GLU A 116 -34.68 -8.28 20.24
C GLU A 116 -33.99 -8.48 21.60
N LYS A 117 -32.70 -8.23 21.70
CA LYS A 117 -31.91 -8.43 22.90
C LYS A 117 -31.44 -7.10 23.46
N LYS A 118 -32.20 -6.64 24.43
CA LYS A 118 -31.87 -5.48 25.26
C LYS A 118 -30.58 -5.67 26.07
N ASP A 119 -30.03 -6.86 26.09
CA ASP A 119 -28.84 -7.29 26.82
C ASP A 119 -27.53 -7.08 26.03
N GLU A 120 -27.60 -6.50 24.84
CA GLU A 120 -26.43 -6.29 23.96
C GLU A 120 -25.78 -4.92 24.14
N PHE A 121 -26.18 -4.13 25.12
CA PHE A 121 -25.47 -2.90 25.46
C PHE A 121 -24.33 -3.20 26.40
N GLU A 122 -23.15 -2.79 25.99
CA GLU A 122 -21.93 -2.99 26.78
C GLU A 122 -21.32 -1.65 27.22
N THR A 123 -20.91 -1.56 28.46
CA THR A 123 -20.01 -0.50 28.92
C THR A 123 -18.61 -0.68 28.31
N GLY A 124 -17.79 0.36 28.31
CA GLY A 124 -16.41 0.26 27.84
C GLY A 124 -15.63 -0.86 28.56
N SER A 125 -15.86 -1.03 29.85
CA SER A 125 -15.24 -2.08 30.66
C SER A 125 -15.71 -3.49 30.24
N GLN A 126 -16.99 -3.70 30.02
CA GLN A 126 -17.54 -4.99 29.56
C GLN A 126 -17.01 -5.33 28.15
N MET A 127 -16.97 -4.34 27.27
CA MET A 127 -16.44 -4.48 25.91
C MET A 127 -14.97 -4.90 25.90
N THR A 128 -14.13 -4.21 26.66
CA THR A 128 -12.70 -4.55 26.74
C THR A 128 -12.46 -5.88 27.41
N ALA A 129 -13.28 -6.26 28.40
CA ALA A 129 -13.25 -7.58 29.01
C ALA A 129 -13.63 -8.68 28.01
N ARG A 130 -14.60 -8.42 27.12
CA ARG A 130 -14.97 -9.32 26.02
C ARG A 130 -13.83 -9.46 25.01
N HIS A 131 -13.18 -8.38 24.65
CA HIS A 131 -12.01 -8.40 23.78
C HIS A 131 -10.87 -9.24 24.36
N LEU A 132 -10.56 -9.07 25.63
CA LEU A 132 -9.55 -9.87 26.32
C LEU A 132 -9.92 -11.36 26.39
N ARG A 133 -11.20 -11.66 26.61
CA ARG A 133 -11.68 -13.05 26.58
C ARG A 133 -11.48 -13.67 25.19
N TRP A 134 -11.87 -12.97 24.13
CA TRP A 134 -11.64 -13.44 22.76
C TRP A 134 -10.17 -13.67 22.45
N ALA A 135 -9.31 -12.76 22.86
CA ALA A 135 -7.87 -12.92 22.67
C ALA A 135 -7.32 -14.16 23.39
N ARG A 136 -7.77 -14.42 24.61
CA ARG A 136 -7.39 -15.64 25.36
C ARG A 136 -7.91 -16.92 24.72
N GLU A 137 -9.16 -16.92 24.24
CA GLU A 137 -9.76 -18.07 23.54
C GLU A 137 -8.98 -18.43 22.28
N VAL A 138 -8.75 -17.46 21.37
CA VAL A 138 -8.06 -17.72 20.09
C VAL A 138 -6.59 -18.03 20.26
N SER A 139 -5.94 -17.51 21.32
CA SER A 139 -4.55 -17.82 21.64
C SER A 139 -4.36 -19.09 22.45
N GLY A 140 -5.44 -19.74 22.91
CA GLY A 140 -5.35 -20.87 23.85
C GLY A 140 -4.72 -20.45 25.19
N GLY A 141 -4.87 -19.18 25.57
CA GLY A 141 -4.33 -18.64 26.81
C GLY A 141 -2.83 -18.35 26.82
N LYS A 142 -2.13 -18.56 25.70
CA LYS A 142 -0.68 -18.33 25.57
C LYS A 142 -0.39 -17.38 24.41
N ALA A 143 0.25 -16.25 24.69
CA ALA A 143 0.71 -15.32 23.66
C ALA A 143 1.82 -15.94 22.81
N ALA A 144 1.87 -15.60 21.51
CA ALA A 144 3.02 -15.88 20.67
C ALA A 144 4.20 -15.00 21.12
N ASN A 145 5.40 -15.58 21.16
CA ASN A 145 6.62 -14.86 21.53
C ASN A 145 7.42 -14.50 20.27
N VAL A 146 7.01 -13.44 19.59
CA VAL A 146 7.70 -12.91 18.42
C VAL A 146 8.82 -12.00 18.91
N GLY A 147 10.08 -12.39 18.68
CA GLY A 147 11.24 -11.67 19.22
C GLY A 147 11.91 -10.72 18.21
N ARG A 148 11.90 -11.03 16.93
CA ARG A 148 12.62 -10.28 15.89
C ARG A 148 11.72 -9.40 15.05
N PHE A 149 10.53 -9.88 14.69
CA PHE A 149 9.54 -9.07 13.98
C PHE A 149 8.85 -8.09 14.92
N ASP A 150 8.61 -6.87 14.46
CA ASP A 150 7.71 -5.97 15.16
C ASP A 150 6.28 -6.22 14.66
N VAL A 151 5.42 -6.70 15.55
CA VAL A 151 3.99 -6.83 15.35
C VAL A 151 3.31 -5.68 16.08
N ILE A 152 2.76 -4.76 15.33
CA ILE A 152 2.39 -3.44 15.81
C ILE A 152 0.88 -3.27 15.76
N SER A 153 0.30 -2.56 16.73
CA SER A 153 -1.04 -2.03 16.63
C SER A 153 -1.12 -0.61 17.20
N ALA A 154 -1.79 0.26 16.47
CA ALA A 154 -2.26 1.52 17.04
C ALA A 154 -3.47 1.26 17.92
N VAL A 155 -3.56 1.97 19.03
CA VAL A 155 -4.71 1.95 19.93
C VAL A 155 -5.26 3.36 20.02
N TRP A 156 -6.53 3.54 19.62
CA TRP A 156 -7.16 4.85 19.63
C TRP A 156 -8.25 4.93 20.70
N GLY A 157 -8.36 6.10 21.33
CA GLY A 157 -9.45 6.44 22.23
C GLY A 157 -9.32 5.95 23.66
N HIS A 158 -8.08 5.71 24.12
CA HIS A 158 -7.86 5.24 25.45
C HIS A 158 -7.20 6.23 26.34
N TYR A 159 -8.02 6.89 27.10
CA TYR A 159 -7.55 7.78 28.15
C TYR A 159 -7.82 7.24 29.55
N ASP A 160 -8.67 6.21 29.63
CA ASP A 160 -8.91 5.50 30.89
C ASP A 160 -7.83 4.43 31.16
N PRO A 161 -7.08 4.51 32.27
CA PRO A 161 -6.00 3.56 32.57
C PRO A 161 -6.46 2.09 32.63
N LEU A 162 -7.69 1.82 33.08
CA LEU A 162 -8.23 0.46 33.13
C LEU A 162 -8.46 -0.08 31.72
N LEU A 163 -9.09 0.69 30.83
CA LEU A 163 -9.37 0.31 29.46
C LEU A 163 -8.06 0.15 28.67
N ALA A 164 -7.13 1.07 28.84
CA ALA A 164 -5.81 0.99 28.23
C ALA A 164 -5.03 -0.26 28.68
N LYS A 165 -5.12 -0.62 29.97
CA LYS A 165 -4.51 -1.84 30.51
C LYS A 165 -5.12 -3.10 29.89
N GLN A 166 -6.43 -3.17 29.78
CA GLN A 166 -7.12 -4.31 29.15
C GLN A 166 -6.82 -4.39 27.64
N ALA A 167 -6.70 -3.25 26.94
CA ALA A 167 -6.27 -3.21 25.56
C ALA A 167 -4.84 -3.75 25.39
N ALA A 168 -3.92 -3.33 26.25
CA ALA A 168 -2.54 -3.84 26.26
C ALA A 168 -2.50 -5.36 26.47
N GLN A 169 -3.24 -5.87 27.45
CA GLN A 169 -3.35 -7.32 27.68
C GLN A 169 -3.92 -8.07 26.49
N THR A 170 -4.96 -7.51 25.86
CA THR A 170 -5.62 -8.11 24.70
C THR A 170 -4.65 -8.24 23.52
N LEU A 171 -3.96 -7.16 23.19
CA LEU A 171 -3.02 -7.12 22.07
C LEU A 171 -1.78 -7.98 22.33
N GLN A 172 -1.23 -7.95 23.55
CA GLN A 172 -0.13 -8.83 23.94
C GLN A 172 -0.50 -10.32 23.78
N MET A 173 -1.73 -10.69 24.18
CA MET A 173 -2.20 -12.07 24.06
C MET A 173 -2.29 -12.52 22.58
N LEU A 174 -2.48 -11.60 21.64
CA LEU A 174 -2.47 -11.85 20.20
C LEU A 174 -1.05 -11.87 19.59
N GLY A 175 0.00 -11.61 20.37
CA GLY A 175 1.39 -11.56 19.93
C GLY A 175 1.84 -10.20 19.41
N VAL A 176 1.05 -9.13 19.62
CA VAL A 176 1.47 -7.75 19.38
C VAL A 176 2.54 -7.39 20.42
N ASN A 177 3.67 -6.87 19.96
CA ASN A 177 4.82 -6.51 20.82
C ASN A 177 5.19 -5.02 20.75
N VAL A 178 4.55 -4.25 19.85
CA VAL A 178 4.70 -2.79 19.74
C VAL A 178 3.32 -2.14 19.74
N MET A 179 3.10 -1.14 20.58
CA MET A 179 1.78 -0.52 20.74
C MET A 179 1.87 0.99 20.83
N GLY A 180 1.14 1.69 19.98
CA GLY A 180 0.97 3.14 20.05
C GLY A 180 -0.32 3.53 20.76
N GLY A 181 -0.40 4.76 21.28
CA GLY A 181 -1.62 5.32 21.84
C GLY A 181 -1.99 4.83 23.25
N VAL A 182 -1.09 4.14 23.93
CA VAL A 182 -1.26 3.67 25.31
C VAL A 182 -0.24 4.38 26.21
N PRO A 183 -0.62 4.78 27.46
CA PRO A 183 0.32 5.40 28.39
C PRO A 183 1.56 4.54 28.64
N THR A 184 2.74 5.15 28.58
CA THR A 184 4.04 4.47 28.71
C THR A 184 4.18 3.64 30.00
N LYS A 185 3.60 4.11 31.11
CA LYS A 185 3.58 3.39 32.38
C LYS A 185 2.89 2.02 32.28
N ILE A 186 1.82 1.92 31.50
CA ILE A 186 1.13 0.66 31.25
C ILE A 186 2.01 -0.24 30.38
N LEU A 187 2.63 0.31 29.34
CA LEU A 187 3.52 -0.46 28.47
C LEU A 187 4.74 -1.01 29.22
N GLN A 188 5.29 -0.25 30.18
CA GLN A 188 6.35 -0.71 31.09
C GLN A 188 5.91 -1.93 31.92
N GLU A 189 4.70 -1.89 32.48
CA GLU A 189 4.12 -3.00 33.25
C GLU A 189 4.04 -4.30 32.43
N TYR A 190 3.76 -4.19 31.11
CA TYR A 190 3.66 -5.32 30.21
C TYR A 190 4.94 -5.60 29.38
N GLN A 191 6.02 -4.88 29.61
CA GLN A 191 7.29 -4.99 28.88
C GLN A 191 7.11 -4.87 27.34
N MET A 192 6.19 -4.03 26.91
CA MET A 192 5.88 -3.80 25.50
C MET A 192 6.67 -2.62 24.96
N LYS A 193 7.04 -2.69 23.69
CA LYS A 193 7.59 -1.55 22.96
C LYS A 193 6.47 -0.56 22.59
N THR A 194 6.87 0.67 22.28
CA THR A 194 5.99 1.70 21.75
C THR A 194 6.60 2.39 20.52
N TYR A 195 5.84 3.27 19.92
CA TYR A 195 6.32 4.20 18.90
C TYR A 195 5.76 5.60 19.15
N ALA A 196 6.42 6.59 18.60
CA ALA A 196 5.94 7.97 18.56
C ALA A 196 5.75 8.40 17.10
N ALA A 197 5.03 9.48 16.90
CA ALA A 197 4.81 10.07 15.60
C ALA A 197 4.91 11.59 15.66
N THR A 198 5.39 12.20 14.59
CA THR A 198 5.24 13.64 14.31
C THR A 198 4.53 13.82 12.98
N TRP A 199 3.72 14.85 12.91
CA TRP A 199 2.94 15.15 11.70
C TRP A 199 3.51 16.38 10.96
N HIS A 200 4.65 16.90 11.44
CA HIS A 200 5.18 18.18 10.98
C HIS A 200 6.49 18.04 10.23
N LEU A 201 6.38 18.04 8.90
CA LEU A 201 7.50 18.29 8.02
C LEU A 201 7.43 19.74 7.52
N ALA A 202 8.50 20.51 7.72
CA ALA A 202 8.59 21.86 7.20
C ALA A 202 9.28 21.87 5.83
N ALA A 203 8.70 22.60 4.87
CA ALA A 203 9.32 22.81 3.56
C ALA A 203 10.63 23.62 3.64
N ASP A 204 10.75 24.47 4.67
CA ASP A 204 11.98 25.23 4.99
C ASP A 204 12.76 24.52 6.10
N PRO A 205 14.01 24.06 5.84
CA PRO A 205 14.82 23.34 6.79
C PRO A 205 15.13 24.11 8.08
N ASP A 206 15.28 25.43 8.00
CA ASP A 206 15.55 26.23 9.19
C ASP A 206 14.33 26.28 10.10
N LYS A 207 13.13 26.45 9.51
CA LYS A 207 11.86 26.38 10.23
C LYS A 207 11.61 24.98 10.80
N GLY A 208 11.94 23.93 10.05
CA GLY A 208 11.84 22.54 10.51
C GLY A 208 12.69 22.28 11.76
N ARG A 209 13.93 22.73 11.76
CA ARG A 209 14.82 22.63 12.92
C ARG A 209 14.33 23.47 14.11
N GLU A 210 13.83 24.68 13.86
CA GLU A 210 13.26 25.54 14.90
C GLU A 210 12.01 24.88 15.53
N GLN A 211 11.08 24.40 14.72
CA GLN A 211 9.87 23.71 15.18
C GLN A 211 10.20 22.45 15.98
N TRP A 212 11.16 21.65 15.52
CA TRP A 212 11.65 20.49 16.24
C TRP A 212 12.18 20.88 17.62
N ASN A 213 13.01 21.89 17.71
CA ASN A 213 13.61 22.32 18.97
C ASN A 213 12.59 22.90 19.96
N GLN A 214 11.56 23.59 19.46
CA GLN A 214 10.57 24.30 20.29
C GLN A 214 9.31 23.48 20.56
N GLY A 215 8.85 22.72 19.60
CA GLY A 215 7.56 22.01 19.65
C GLY A 215 7.69 20.51 19.83
N GLU A 216 8.26 19.85 18.85
CA GLU A 216 8.31 18.39 18.80
C GLU A 216 9.18 17.81 19.93
N ARG A 217 10.32 18.42 20.18
CA ARG A 217 11.18 18.01 21.28
C ARG A 217 10.46 18.11 22.63
N THR A 218 9.65 19.15 22.81
CA THR A 218 8.81 19.30 24.01
C THR A 218 7.71 18.24 24.06
N SER A 219 7.13 17.86 22.93
CA SER A 219 6.13 16.79 22.83
C SER A 219 6.75 15.42 23.18
N ILE A 220 7.94 15.15 22.66
CA ILE A 220 8.71 13.94 23.03
C ILE A 220 8.97 13.94 24.54
N HIS A 221 9.45 15.03 25.11
CA HIS A 221 9.72 15.13 26.52
C HIS A 221 8.47 14.92 27.38
N ARG A 222 7.32 15.46 26.96
CA ARG A 222 6.06 15.22 27.68
C ARG A 222 5.61 13.77 27.68
N ASN A 223 5.80 13.08 26.56
CA ASN A 223 5.35 11.71 26.43
C ASN A 223 6.29 10.70 27.05
N PHE A 224 7.59 11.00 27.12
CA PHE A 224 8.62 10.09 27.59
C PHE A 224 9.38 10.60 28.81
N GLU A 225 8.99 11.77 29.36
CA GLU A 225 9.51 12.32 30.63
C GLU A 225 11.03 12.17 30.78
N SER A 226 11.79 12.83 29.94
CA SER A 226 13.24 12.87 30.11
C SER A 226 13.62 13.71 31.33
N VAL A 227 14.12 13.09 32.37
CA VAL A 227 14.67 13.77 33.55
C VAL A 227 16.18 13.60 33.54
N ASP A 228 16.91 14.71 33.56
CA ASP A 228 18.38 14.73 33.49
C ASP A 228 18.97 13.92 32.31
N GLY A 229 18.27 13.93 31.14
CA GLY A 229 18.63 13.18 29.98
C GLY A 229 18.33 11.67 30.06
N ARG A 230 17.62 11.23 31.08
CA ARG A 230 17.14 9.85 31.21
C ARG A 230 15.68 9.78 30.76
N TRP A 231 15.41 8.88 29.84
CA TRP A 231 14.06 8.61 29.40
C TRP A 231 13.37 7.66 30.37
N THR A 232 12.13 7.96 30.75
CA THR A 232 11.34 7.07 31.62
C THR A 232 10.91 5.80 30.89
N TYR A 233 10.92 5.83 29.56
CA TYR A 233 10.61 4.67 28.73
C TYR A 233 11.61 4.53 27.59
N GLU A 234 12.47 3.52 27.65
CA GLU A 234 13.57 3.27 26.71
C GLU A 234 13.22 2.26 25.60
N HIS A 235 12.04 1.63 25.66
CA HIS A 235 11.63 0.59 24.71
C HIS A 235 10.84 1.18 23.53
N MET A 236 11.39 2.16 22.87
CA MET A 236 10.82 2.66 21.61
C MET A 236 11.30 1.81 20.43
N ALA A 237 10.36 1.33 19.61
CA ALA A 237 10.67 0.55 18.41
C ALA A 237 11.07 1.48 17.25
N HIS A 238 10.32 2.57 17.06
CA HIS A 238 10.53 3.50 15.97
C HIS A 238 9.80 4.83 16.19
N TYR A 239 10.12 5.81 15.33
CA TYR A 239 9.50 7.12 15.29
C TYR A 239 8.93 7.38 13.90
N VAL A 240 7.62 7.57 13.77
CA VAL A 240 6.96 7.92 12.51
C VAL A 240 7.21 9.39 12.22
N VAL A 241 7.98 9.68 11.18
CA VAL A 241 8.36 11.06 10.80
C VAL A 241 7.23 11.75 10.09
N ALA A 242 6.54 11.04 9.22
CA ALA A 242 5.39 11.55 8.48
C ALA A 242 4.47 10.40 8.10
N ASP A 243 3.18 10.68 8.15
CA ASP A 243 2.11 9.81 7.72
C ASP A 243 1.47 10.39 6.45
N GLU A 244 1.11 9.51 5.51
CA GLU A 244 0.58 9.87 4.21
C GLU A 244 1.38 10.98 3.51
N ILE A 245 2.72 10.89 3.59
CA ILE A 245 3.58 11.93 3.03
C ILE A 245 3.40 12.03 1.52
N GLN A 246 3.21 13.25 1.05
CA GLN A 246 3.15 13.66 -0.34
C GLN A 246 4.24 14.69 -0.63
N THR A 247 4.36 15.10 -1.89
CA THR A 247 5.21 16.23 -2.24
C THR A 247 4.75 17.49 -1.52
N MET A 248 5.67 18.12 -0.80
CA MET A 248 5.39 19.30 0.01
C MET A 248 4.98 20.48 -0.85
N ASP A 249 4.08 21.29 -0.33
CA ASP A 249 3.75 22.58 -0.95
C ASP A 249 4.86 23.63 -0.69
N LEU A 250 5.73 23.81 -1.67
CA LEU A 250 6.86 24.70 -1.60
C LEU A 250 6.49 26.17 -1.82
N ARG A 251 5.24 26.49 -2.22
CA ARG A 251 4.79 27.90 -2.41
C ARG A 251 4.80 28.71 -1.12
N GLN A 252 4.84 28.03 0.03
CA GLN A 252 4.94 28.68 1.36
C GLN A 252 6.35 29.15 1.70
N VAL A 253 7.36 28.76 0.93
CA VAL A 253 8.75 29.17 1.11
C VAL A 253 8.97 30.52 0.41
N ASP A 254 9.84 31.36 0.97
CA ASP A 254 10.28 32.59 0.29
C ASP A 254 10.76 32.28 -1.12
N SER A 255 10.27 33.02 -2.10
CA SER A 255 10.48 32.75 -3.52
C SER A 255 11.95 32.90 -3.95
N GLU A 256 12.71 33.83 -3.38
CA GLU A 256 14.12 34.00 -3.71
C GLU A 256 14.96 32.84 -3.15
N LYS A 257 14.70 32.46 -1.90
CA LYS A 257 15.30 31.30 -1.23
C LYS A 257 15.00 30.03 -2.00
N LEU A 258 13.73 29.80 -2.37
CA LEU A 258 13.28 28.64 -3.14
C LEU A 258 13.96 28.56 -4.51
N ASN A 259 13.99 29.65 -5.25
CA ASN A 259 14.66 29.71 -6.55
C ASN A 259 16.18 29.51 -6.42
N GLY A 260 16.78 29.97 -5.33
CA GLY A 260 18.18 29.70 -5.00
C GLY A 260 18.45 28.18 -4.85
N TRP A 261 17.61 27.48 -4.11
CA TRP A 261 17.69 26.02 -3.95
C TRP A 261 17.41 25.27 -5.25
N PHE A 262 16.45 25.72 -6.03
CA PHE A 262 16.13 25.11 -7.32
C PHE A 262 17.31 25.24 -8.30
N ARG A 263 17.94 26.40 -8.40
CA ARG A 263 19.14 26.60 -9.24
C ARG A 263 20.31 25.74 -8.78
N GLN A 264 20.50 25.60 -7.47
CA GLN A 264 21.53 24.70 -6.94
C GLN A 264 21.24 23.24 -7.32
N TYR A 265 20.01 22.79 -7.18
CA TYR A 265 19.58 21.46 -7.61
C TYR A 265 19.86 21.19 -9.10
N LEU A 266 19.60 22.18 -9.97
CA LEU A 266 19.91 22.08 -11.40
C LEU A 266 21.42 21.95 -11.64
N ARG A 267 22.26 22.72 -10.93
CA ARG A 267 23.73 22.62 -11.04
C ARG A 267 24.24 21.26 -10.59
N ASP A 268 23.72 20.77 -9.47
CA ASP A 268 24.14 19.48 -8.91
C ASP A 268 23.78 18.30 -9.84
N ARG A 269 22.81 18.49 -10.73
CA ARG A 269 22.43 17.54 -11.78
C ARG A 269 23.17 17.76 -13.12
N GLY A 270 24.08 18.73 -13.16
CA GLY A 270 24.88 18.99 -14.35
C GLY A 270 24.16 19.79 -15.43
N GLU A 271 23.00 20.42 -15.08
CA GLU A 271 22.26 21.25 -16.03
C GLU A 271 23.03 22.56 -16.34
N THR A 272 22.91 22.99 -17.58
CA THR A 272 23.58 24.18 -18.13
C THR A 272 22.58 25.10 -18.83
N ASP A 273 22.99 26.32 -19.17
CA ASP A 273 22.18 27.24 -19.97
C ASP A 273 21.74 26.61 -21.30
N ALA A 274 22.60 25.80 -21.91
CA ALA A 274 22.31 25.13 -23.17
C ALA A 274 21.29 24.00 -23.01
N THR A 275 21.39 23.21 -21.96
CA THR A 275 20.45 22.11 -21.70
C THR A 275 19.07 22.62 -21.25
N LEU A 276 19.03 23.72 -20.53
CA LEU A 276 17.77 24.35 -20.09
C LEU A 276 17.12 25.21 -21.20
N GLY A 277 17.95 25.84 -22.05
CA GLY A 277 17.51 26.85 -23.01
C GLY A 277 17.24 28.25 -22.41
N VAL A 278 17.66 28.44 -21.15
CA VAL A 278 17.62 29.67 -20.40
C VAL A 278 18.83 29.77 -19.50
N ALA A 279 19.31 30.97 -19.22
CA ALA A 279 20.41 31.16 -18.29
C ALA A 279 20.06 30.56 -16.90
N LEU A 280 20.93 29.72 -16.38
CA LEU A 280 20.67 28.95 -15.15
C LEU A 280 20.46 29.88 -13.95
N ASP A 281 21.10 31.01 -13.88
CA ASP A 281 20.91 32.03 -12.86
C ASP A 281 19.54 32.70 -12.93
N LYS A 282 18.84 32.60 -14.07
CA LYS A 282 17.47 33.12 -14.29
C LYS A 282 16.40 32.00 -14.23
N ALA A 283 16.81 30.75 -14.04
CA ALA A 283 15.86 29.66 -13.90
C ALA A 283 14.98 29.85 -12.66
N LEU A 284 13.67 29.78 -12.86
CA LEU A 284 12.67 29.91 -11.80
C LEU A 284 11.91 28.61 -11.62
N TRP A 285 11.65 28.24 -10.38
CA TRP A 285 10.79 27.14 -10.04
C TRP A 285 9.34 27.40 -10.49
N GLN A 286 8.76 26.45 -11.20
CA GLN A 286 7.45 26.55 -11.85
C GLN A 286 6.33 25.95 -11.00
N GLY A 287 6.27 26.34 -9.72
CA GLY A 287 5.40 25.69 -8.73
C GLY A 287 3.92 25.76 -9.03
N GLN A 288 3.46 26.81 -9.71
CA GLN A 288 2.05 26.96 -10.03
C GLN A 288 1.54 25.79 -10.87
N SER A 289 2.30 25.37 -11.88
CA SER A 289 1.95 24.27 -12.77
C SER A 289 1.85 22.92 -12.07
N LEU A 290 2.58 22.73 -10.95
CA LEU A 290 2.58 21.48 -10.20
C LEU A 290 1.29 21.24 -9.41
N TYR A 291 0.63 22.30 -9.02
CA TYR A 291 -0.60 22.25 -8.22
C TYR A 291 -1.86 22.48 -9.09
N GLU A 292 -1.67 22.76 -10.35
CA GLU A 292 -2.68 22.66 -11.39
C GLU A 292 -2.80 21.19 -11.84
N LYS A 293 -3.88 20.85 -12.54
CA LYS A 293 -4.24 19.45 -12.83
C LYS A 293 -3.23 18.66 -13.69
N SER A 294 -2.28 19.35 -14.35
CA SER A 294 -1.24 18.72 -15.19
C SER A 294 -0.12 19.70 -15.51
N LEU A 295 1.08 19.21 -15.81
CA LEU A 295 2.15 20.03 -16.36
C LEU A 295 1.77 20.63 -17.72
N PRO A 296 2.36 21.77 -18.12
CA PRO A 296 1.97 22.53 -19.31
C PRO A 296 2.47 21.87 -20.61
N ARG A 297 1.80 20.81 -21.07
CA ARG A 297 2.16 20.00 -22.24
C ARG A 297 2.27 20.79 -23.54
N GLU A 298 1.45 21.84 -23.69
CA GLU A 298 1.36 22.67 -24.91
C GLU A 298 2.29 23.92 -24.87
N ALA A 299 3.03 24.11 -23.77
CA ALA A 299 3.97 25.20 -23.67
C ALA A 299 5.21 25.00 -24.53
N ASP A 300 6.01 26.06 -24.69
CA ASP A 300 7.32 25.96 -25.34
C ASP A 300 8.29 25.02 -24.58
N LEU A 301 9.35 24.60 -25.25
CA LEU A 301 10.28 23.61 -24.71
C LEU A 301 10.99 24.08 -23.43
N VAL A 302 11.33 25.37 -23.33
CA VAL A 302 11.99 25.92 -22.14
C VAL A 302 11.07 25.83 -20.92
N THR A 303 9.83 26.25 -21.09
CA THR A 303 8.81 26.16 -20.05
C THR A 303 8.58 24.70 -19.63
N ARG A 304 8.49 23.77 -20.57
CA ARG A 304 8.32 22.34 -20.26
C ARG A 304 9.53 21.74 -19.50
N ARG A 305 10.77 22.13 -19.86
CA ARG A 305 11.99 21.72 -19.15
C ARG A 305 11.96 22.21 -17.70
N LEU A 306 11.68 23.50 -17.50
CA LEU A 306 11.60 24.07 -16.16
C LEU A 306 10.45 23.45 -15.33
N ALA A 307 9.29 23.17 -15.95
CA ALA A 307 8.17 22.52 -15.29
C ALA A 307 8.53 21.10 -14.85
N TYR A 308 9.16 20.31 -15.73
CA TYR A 308 9.64 18.97 -15.39
C TYR A 308 10.62 18.97 -14.21
N TYR A 309 11.67 19.82 -14.31
CA TYR A 309 12.65 19.92 -13.23
C TYR A 309 12.05 20.47 -11.93
N SER A 310 11.04 21.34 -12.02
CA SER A 310 10.33 21.82 -10.86
C SER A 310 9.58 20.71 -10.14
N GLY A 311 8.98 19.78 -10.88
CA GLY A 311 8.35 18.58 -10.32
C GLY A 311 9.37 17.64 -9.67
N LYS A 312 10.44 17.31 -10.37
CA LYS A 312 11.54 16.49 -9.84
C LYS A 312 12.18 17.11 -8.60
N PHE A 313 12.40 18.42 -8.62
CA PHE A 313 12.92 19.15 -7.46
C PHE A 313 11.96 19.07 -6.27
N ALA A 314 10.67 19.28 -6.47
CA ALA A 314 9.70 19.23 -5.38
C ALA A 314 9.64 17.84 -4.72
N GLN A 315 9.67 16.76 -5.51
CA GLN A 315 9.76 15.39 -5.01
C GLN A 315 11.06 15.14 -4.24
N TRP A 316 12.20 15.48 -4.84
CA TRP A 316 13.53 15.31 -4.24
C TRP A 316 13.67 16.13 -2.94
N TRP A 317 13.16 17.37 -2.94
CA TRP A 317 13.23 18.26 -1.78
C TRP A 317 12.39 17.75 -0.63
N SER A 318 11.20 17.23 -0.91
CA SER A 318 10.33 16.66 0.12
C SER A 318 10.99 15.47 0.82
N VAL A 319 11.64 14.61 0.08
CA VAL A 319 12.41 13.48 0.64
C VAL A 319 13.64 13.96 1.40
N ARG A 320 14.29 15.03 0.95
CA ARG A 320 15.41 15.65 1.67
C ARG A 320 14.98 16.22 3.04
N GLN A 321 13.79 16.82 3.12
CA GLN A 321 13.26 17.29 4.42
C GLN A 321 12.93 16.11 5.35
N LEU A 322 12.42 15.03 4.80
CA LEU A 322 12.21 13.77 5.52
C LEU A 322 13.53 13.25 6.12
N ARG A 323 14.60 13.20 5.33
CA ARG A 323 15.93 12.82 5.77
C ARG A 323 16.46 13.74 6.88
N GLN A 324 16.33 15.05 6.72
CA GLN A 324 16.76 16.02 7.74
C GLN A 324 16.04 15.80 9.08
N THR A 325 14.74 15.56 9.04
CA THR A 325 13.96 15.25 10.24
C THR A 325 14.40 13.93 10.88
N THR A 326 14.70 12.91 10.07
CA THR A 326 15.31 11.66 10.52
C THR A 326 16.63 11.90 11.27
N GLU A 327 17.52 12.71 10.70
CA GLU A 327 18.80 13.06 11.32
C GLU A 327 18.60 13.76 12.67
N LEU A 328 17.66 14.72 12.77
CA LEU A 328 17.30 15.39 14.03
C LEU A 328 16.78 14.41 15.10
N ILE A 329 15.97 13.44 14.70
CA ILE A 329 15.47 12.38 15.59
C ILE A 329 16.63 11.52 16.09
N HIS A 330 17.49 11.05 15.21
CA HIS A 330 18.64 10.23 15.55
C HIS A 330 19.57 10.99 16.53
N GLU A 331 19.89 12.25 16.26
CA GLU A 331 20.69 13.08 17.16
C GLU A 331 20.06 13.25 18.54
N THR A 332 18.74 13.47 18.60
CA THR A 332 18.01 13.64 19.84
C THR A 332 18.03 12.39 20.71
N PHE A 333 17.77 11.23 20.14
CA PHE A 333 17.72 9.97 20.86
C PHE A 333 19.11 9.41 21.17
N ALA A 334 20.13 9.69 20.36
CA ALA A 334 21.52 9.36 20.67
C ALA A 334 22.06 10.14 21.88
N ALA A 335 21.53 11.33 22.15
CA ALA A 335 21.88 12.14 23.32
C ALA A 335 21.18 11.68 24.63
N ALA A 336 20.25 10.72 24.55
CA ALA A 336 19.56 10.16 25.71
C ALA A 336 20.49 9.34 26.60
N LYS A 337 20.06 9.10 27.83
CA LYS A 337 20.84 8.30 28.82
C LYS A 337 19.97 7.17 29.36
N PRO A 338 20.24 5.89 29.03
CA PRO A 338 21.21 5.45 28.01
C PRO A 338 20.83 5.91 26.59
N PRO A 339 21.78 5.95 25.65
CA PRO A 339 21.50 6.28 24.25
C PRO A 339 20.50 5.30 23.63
N ILE A 340 19.53 5.80 22.86
CA ILE A 340 18.53 5.01 22.18
C ILE A 340 18.83 5.03 20.68
N ALA A 341 19.06 3.87 20.09
CA ALA A 341 19.18 3.71 18.65
C ALA A 341 17.78 3.77 18.02
N MET A 342 17.24 4.99 17.86
CA MET A 342 15.91 5.20 17.32
C MET A 342 15.89 4.91 15.81
N LYS A 343 14.89 4.15 15.37
CA LYS A 343 14.58 3.98 13.97
C LYS A 343 13.50 4.97 13.56
N THR A 344 13.60 5.49 12.35
CA THR A 344 12.60 6.38 11.78
C THR A 344 11.79 5.69 10.70
N GLU A 345 10.56 6.11 10.54
CA GLU A 345 9.61 5.53 9.58
C GLU A 345 8.83 6.62 8.86
N THR A 346 8.47 6.35 7.61
CA THR A 346 7.46 7.12 6.88
C THR A 346 6.49 6.22 6.14
N LEU A 347 5.26 6.71 6.02
CA LEU A 347 4.22 6.12 5.19
C LEU A 347 4.00 7.08 4.00
N PRO A 348 4.44 6.76 2.78
CA PRO A 348 4.09 7.56 1.63
C PRO A 348 2.60 7.43 1.33
N ALA A 349 1.94 8.56 1.06
CA ALA A 349 0.63 8.54 0.43
C ALA A 349 0.79 7.95 -0.96
N ASP A 350 0.32 6.75 -1.13
CA ASP A 350 0.56 6.03 -2.36
C ASP A 350 -0.43 6.47 -3.45
N HIS A 351 0.11 6.85 -4.60
CA HIS A 351 -0.70 7.12 -5.77
C HIS A 351 -1.45 5.87 -6.25
N ALA A 352 -0.93 4.65 -6.02
CA ALA A 352 -1.66 3.41 -6.30
C ALA A 352 -2.92 3.29 -5.44
N PHE A 353 -2.87 3.73 -4.21
CA PHE A 353 -4.00 3.79 -3.32
C PHE A 353 -5.06 4.79 -3.80
N PHE A 354 -4.66 6.03 -4.06
CA PHE A 354 -5.60 7.07 -4.48
C PHE A 354 -6.19 6.79 -5.88
N ASN A 355 -5.47 6.11 -6.75
CA ASN A 355 -5.94 5.74 -8.06
C ASN A 355 -6.91 4.57 -8.09
N ALA A 356 -6.95 3.75 -7.06
CA ALA A 356 -8.02 2.77 -6.91
C ALA A 356 -9.40 3.43 -6.72
N TRP A 357 -9.43 4.73 -6.39
CA TRP A 357 -10.63 5.49 -6.09
C TRP A 357 -11.03 6.51 -7.17
N GLY A 358 -10.25 6.65 -8.20
CA GLY A 358 -10.50 7.64 -9.25
C GLY A 358 -9.22 8.10 -9.93
N PRO A 359 -9.26 9.18 -10.75
CA PRO A 359 -8.05 9.73 -11.32
C PRO A 359 -7.06 10.04 -10.20
N PRO A 360 -5.75 9.97 -10.50
CA PRO A 360 -4.76 10.45 -9.57
C PRO A 360 -5.17 11.87 -9.21
N LYS A 361 -5.90 11.99 -8.11
CA LYS A 361 -6.01 13.29 -7.51
C LYS A 361 -4.58 13.59 -7.14
N ILE A 362 -4.07 14.65 -7.71
CA ILE A 362 -3.00 15.39 -7.08
C ILE A 362 -3.49 15.51 -5.65
N GLY A 363 -2.99 14.63 -4.78
CA GLY A 363 -3.62 14.31 -3.52
C GLY A 363 -3.80 15.59 -2.75
N MET A 364 -4.99 15.91 -2.32
CA MET A 364 -5.31 17.20 -1.70
C MET A 364 -4.55 18.43 -2.27
N GLY A 365 -4.06 18.35 -3.52
CA GLY A 365 -3.38 19.42 -4.23
C GLY A 365 -1.85 19.31 -4.37
N SER A 366 -1.24 18.13 -4.15
CA SER A 366 0.20 17.93 -4.34
C SER A 366 0.54 16.75 -5.25
N LEU A 367 1.75 16.75 -5.81
CA LEU A 367 2.29 15.62 -6.56
C LEU A 367 2.60 14.45 -5.62
N ASN A 368 2.56 13.24 -6.15
CA ASN A 368 3.07 12.07 -5.46
C ASN A 368 4.59 12.15 -5.29
N LEU A 369 5.12 11.49 -4.27
CA LEU A 369 6.57 11.34 -4.12
C LEU A 369 7.14 10.41 -5.19
N ASP A 370 8.41 10.65 -5.55
CA ASP A 370 9.23 9.61 -6.14
C ASP A 370 9.60 8.60 -5.03
N LEU A 371 8.96 7.43 -5.03
CA LEU A 371 9.17 6.40 -4.01
C LEU A 371 10.60 5.85 -3.99
N PHE A 372 11.28 5.88 -5.14
CA PHE A 372 12.69 5.47 -5.25
C PHE A 372 13.63 6.47 -4.57
N GLU A 373 13.25 7.75 -4.53
CA GLU A 373 14.04 8.79 -3.91
C GLU A 373 14.20 8.58 -2.40
N ILE A 374 13.21 7.97 -1.74
CA ILE A 374 13.28 7.61 -0.31
C ILE A 374 14.50 6.72 -0.05
N GLY A 375 14.70 5.72 -0.88
CA GLY A 375 15.85 4.83 -0.77
C GLY A 375 17.15 5.48 -1.26
N ARG A 376 17.13 6.25 -2.36
CA ARG A 376 18.33 6.94 -2.88
C ARG A 376 18.94 7.86 -1.83
N GLN A 377 18.10 8.59 -1.10
CA GLN A 377 18.55 9.47 -0.03
C GLN A 377 18.71 8.78 1.32
N GLN A 378 18.29 7.51 1.47
CA GLN A 378 18.21 6.84 2.77
C GLN A 378 17.46 7.71 3.80
N ALA A 379 16.30 8.21 3.37
CA ALA A 379 15.62 9.28 4.08
C ALA A 379 15.01 8.85 5.42
N VAL A 380 14.76 7.55 5.58
CA VAL A 380 14.26 6.91 6.80
C VAL A 380 14.87 5.53 6.94
N ASP A 381 14.75 4.92 8.13
CA ASP A 381 15.18 3.54 8.37
C ASP A 381 14.14 2.52 7.92
N ILE A 382 12.86 2.90 7.88
CA ILE A 382 11.72 2.05 7.56
C ILE A 382 10.79 2.82 6.63
N VAL A 383 10.36 2.19 5.53
CA VAL A 383 9.27 2.68 4.68
C VAL A 383 8.10 1.72 4.76
N SER A 384 6.90 2.25 4.98
CA SER A 384 5.67 1.46 5.10
C SER A 384 4.81 1.56 3.87
N ALA A 385 4.35 0.39 3.38
CA ALA A 385 3.24 0.34 2.45
C ALA A 385 1.93 0.54 3.20
N GLU A 386 1.13 1.50 2.79
CA GLU A 386 -0.17 1.77 3.40
C GLU A 386 -1.28 1.05 2.64
N ASP A 387 -2.12 0.30 3.36
CA ASP A 387 -3.19 -0.48 2.78
C ASP A 387 -4.56 0.16 2.97
N TRP A 388 -4.93 1.01 2.05
CA TRP A 388 -6.31 1.45 1.92
C TRP A 388 -7.13 0.66 0.89
N MET A 389 -6.49 -0.15 0.09
CA MET A 389 -7.17 -0.99 -0.91
C MET A 389 -8.17 -1.95 -0.27
N GLY A 390 -7.90 -2.39 0.94
CA GLY A 390 -8.83 -3.17 1.74
C GLY A 390 -10.16 -2.52 2.02
N LEU A 391 -10.22 -1.22 2.01
CA LEU A 391 -11.48 -0.50 2.19
C LEU A 391 -12.45 -0.67 1.01
N ASN A 392 -11.96 -1.09 -0.13
CA ASN A 392 -12.80 -1.28 -1.29
C ASN A 392 -13.94 -2.26 -1.06
N HIS A 393 -13.75 -3.27 -0.20
CA HIS A 393 -14.87 -4.14 0.12
C HIS A 393 -15.78 -3.60 1.18
N MET A 394 -15.49 -2.50 1.82
CA MET A 394 -16.46 -1.83 2.68
C MET A 394 -17.70 -1.37 1.90
N TYR A 395 -17.51 -1.05 0.62
CA TYR A 395 -18.45 -0.26 -0.14
C TYR A 395 -19.05 -0.96 -1.36
N GLY A 396 -18.84 -2.25 -1.51
CA GLY A 396 -19.38 -2.95 -2.67
C GLY A 396 -19.34 -4.45 -2.57
N PRO A 397 -19.87 -5.12 -3.58
CA PRO A 397 -19.86 -6.55 -3.62
C PRO A 397 -18.41 -7.01 -3.64
N ARG A 398 -18.23 -8.10 -3.10
CA ARG A 398 -17.02 -8.81 -2.86
C ARG A 398 -16.03 -8.68 -3.99
N TYR A 399 -15.06 -8.14 -3.80
CA TYR A 399 -13.86 -8.46 -4.41
C TYR A 399 -12.90 -8.07 -3.50
N THR A 400 -11.92 -8.37 -3.51
CA THR A 400 -11.26 -8.20 -4.70
C THR A 400 -9.87 -8.70 -4.56
N TRP A 401 -9.49 -9.51 -5.44
CA TRP A 401 -8.10 -9.82 -5.58
C TRP A 401 -7.23 -8.56 -5.66
N LEU A 402 -7.73 -7.47 -6.27
CA LEU A 402 -7.02 -6.20 -6.25
C LEU A 402 -6.80 -5.64 -4.85
N GLY A 403 -7.70 -5.84 -3.91
CA GLY A 403 -7.50 -5.42 -2.53
C GLY A 403 -6.28 -6.10 -1.89
N GLY A 404 -6.15 -7.42 -2.04
CA GLY A 404 -5.02 -8.18 -1.50
C GLY A 404 -3.77 -8.11 -2.37
N GLN A 405 -3.90 -8.42 -3.65
CA GLN A 405 -2.78 -8.48 -4.59
C GLN A 405 -2.26 -7.09 -4.98
N GLY A 406 -3.13 -6.08 -4.99
CA GLY A 406 -2.73 -4.69 -5.17
C GLY A 406 -1.83 -4.19 -4.04
N PHE A 407 -1.97 -4.69 -2.83
CA PHE A 407 -1.06 -4.40 -1.73
C PHE A 407 0.34 -4.96 -1.99
N GLY A 408 0.43 -6.15 -2.57
CA GLY A 408 1.69 -6.73 -3.05
C GLY A 408 2.37 -5.90 -4.14
N TYR A 409 1.59 -5.29 -5.04
CA TYR A 409 2.07 -4.36 -6.06
C TYR A 409 2.76 -3.14 -5.45
N LEU A 410 2.09 -2.42 -4.54
CA LEU A 410 2.65 -1.28 -3.85
C LEU A 410 3.93 -1.64 -3.09
N THR A 411 3.87 -2.73 -2.33
CA THR A 411 5.01 -3.22 -1.55
C THR A 411 6.20 -3.57 -2.44
N SER A 412 5.96 -4.09 -3.66
CA SER A 412 6.99 -4.37 -4.65
C SER A 412 7.66 -3.10 -5.20
N ILE A 413 6.91 -2.02 -5.44
CA ILE A 413 7.48 -0.74 -5.88
C ILE A 413 8.40 -0.20 -4.79
N LEU A 414 7.94 -0.14 -3.54
CA LEU A 414 8.75 0.31 -2.41
C LEU A 414 10.02 -0.54 -2.26
N ARG A 415 9.89 -1.88 -2.35
CA ARG A 415 11.04 -2.79 -2.34
C ARG A 415 12.06 -2.46 -3.45
N GLY A 416 11.59 -2.15 -4.66
CA GLY A 416 12.45 -1.70 -5.77
C GLY A 416 13.25 -0.46 -5.41
N GLY A 417 12.58 0.54 -4.82
CA GLY A 417 13.18 1.81 -4.42
C GLY A 417 14.22 1.69 -3.29
N ILE A 418 14.04 0.77 -2.36
CA ILE A 418 14.92 0.63 -1.18
C ILE A 418 15.97 -0.47 -1.30
N ARG A 419 16.01 -1.20 -2.41
CA ARG A 419 16.89 -2.36 -2.61
C ARG A 419 18.36 -2.03 -2.34
N ASN A 420 19.00 -2.80 -1.45
CA ASN A 420 20.40 -2.65 -1.04
C ASN A 420 20.76 -1.26 -0.49
N ARG A 421 19.80 -0.52 0.04
CA ARG A 421 19.98 0.85 0.55
C ARG A 421 19.86 0.98 2.06
N GLY A 422 19.79 -0.13 2.78
CA GLY A 422 19.72 -0.15 4.25
C GLY A 422 18.38 0.28 4.85
N VAL A 423 17.38 0.51 4.03
CA VAL A 423 16.02 0.84 4.45
C VAL A 423 15.19 -0.45 4.55
N ALA A 424 14.47 -0.62 5.64
CA ALA A 424 13.58 -1.76 5.85
C ALA A 424 12.17 -1.50 5.29
N LEU A 425 11.47 -2.58 4.95
CA LEU A 425 10.09 -2.54 4.48
C LEU A 425 9.13 -2.93 5.61
N ARG A 426 7.99 -2.26 5.67
CA ARG A 426 6.87 -2.57 6.56
C ARG A 426 5.55 -2.56 5.78
N GLY A 427 4.55 -3.31 6.25
CA GLY A 427 3.18 -3.19 5.80
C GLY A 427 2.28 -2.66 6.90
N LEU A 428 1.58 -1.55 6.62
CA LEU A 428 0.44 -1.12 7.40
C LEU A 428 -0.81 -1.75 6.80
N ILE A 429 -1.51 -2.53 7.61
CA ILE A 429 -2.68 -3.30 7.18
C ILE A 429 -3.93 -2.76 7.84
N THR A 430 -4.90 -2.42 7.02
CA THR A 430 -6.25 -2.08 7.44
C THR A 430 -7.13 -3.34 7.37
N PRO A 431 -7.35 -4.05 8.48
CA PRO A 431 -8.07 -5.31 8.45
C PRO A 431 -9.54 -5.11 8.08
N SER A 432 -10.05 -5.97 7.22
CA SER A 432 -11.47 -6.02 6.87
C SER A 432 -12.15 -7.30 7.32
N ASP A 433 -11.47 -8.41 7.16
CA ASP A 433 -11.79 -9.73 7.71
C ASP A 433 -10.49 -10.53 7.91
N ASP A 434 -10.57 -11.69 8.53
CA ASP A 434 -9.40 -12.52 8.87
C ASP A 434 -8.63 -13.01 7.64
N ARG A 435 -9.31 -13.34 6.54
CA ARG A 435 -8.68 -13.77 5.29
C ARG A 435 -7.87 -12.63 4.69
N TYR A 436 -8.49 -11.48 4.49
CA TYR A 436 -7.81 -10.31 3.94
C TYR A 436 -6.66 -9.84 4.80
N LEU A 437 -6.83 -9.86 6.12
CA LEU A 437 -5.75 -9.58 7.06
C LEU A 437 -4.55 -10.50 6.79
N ARG A 438 -4.80 -11.81 6.70
CA ARG A 438 -3.74 -12.80 6.47
C ARG A 438 -3.15 -12.66 5.06
N LEU A 439 -3.97 -12.57 4.02
CA LEU A 439 -3.51 -12.41 2.64
C LEU A 439 -2.56 -11.22 2.49
N LYS A 440 -2.92 -10.06 3.06
CA LYS A 440 -2.09 -8.85 3.00
C LYS A 440 -0.83 -8.96 3.86
N ALA A 441 -0.93 -9.49 5.06
CA ALA A 441 0.22 -9.71 5.94
C ALA A 441 1.26 -10.60 5.27
N TYR A 442 0.82 -11.72 4.71
CA TYR A 442 1.72 -12.68 4.06
C TYR A 442 2.23 -12.15 2.71
N SER A 443 1.41 -11.45 1.93
CA SER A 443 1.91 -10.78 0.72
C SER A 443 3.05 -9.80 1.06
N ASN A 444 2.90 -9.01 2.12
CA ASN A 444 3.92 -8.10 2.58
C ASN A 444 5.19 -8.83 3.10
N LEU A 445 5.02 -9.89 3.90
CA LEU A 445 6.13 -10.73 4.36
C LEU A 445 6.88 -11.36 3.18
N GLY A 446 6.16 -11.82 2.16
CA GLY A 446 6.71 -12.37 0.92
C GLY A 446 7.52 -11.37 0.12
N GLN A 447 7.26 -10.08 0.27
CA GLN A 447 8.06 -9.00 -0.30
C GLN A 447 9.28 -8.62 0.56
N GLY A 448 9.49 -9.29 1.70
CA GLY A 448 10.64 -9.11 2.56
C GLY A 448 10.42 -8.15 3.74
N SER A 449 9.19 -7.81 4.05
CA SER A 449 8.87 -6.99 5.24
C SER A 449 9.38 -7.63 6.52
N LYS A 450 9.83 -6.80 7.45
CA LYS A 450 10.33 -7.20 8.77
C LYS A 450 9.40 -6.79 9.90
N SER A 451 8.25 -6.22 9.58
CA SER A 451 7.23 -5.83 10.56
C SER A 451 5.86 -5.72 9.93
N ILE A 452 4.83 -5.88 10.74
CA ILE A 452 3.42 -5.74 10.35
C ILE A 452 2.76 -4.77 11.31
N PHE A 453 2.00 -3.83 10.78
CA PHE A 453 1.26 -2.86 11.55
C PHE A 453 -0.25 -2.99 11.28
N TYR A 454 -1.02 -3.36 12.28
CA TYR A 454 -2.48 -3.47 12.21
C TYR A 454 -3.15 -2.16 12.62
N TRP A 455 -3.72 -1.46 11.66
CA TRP A 455 -4.49 -0.24 11.89
C TRP A 455 -5.97 -0.55 12.00
N THR A 456 -6.72 -0.29 13.03
CA THR A 456 -6.38 0.21 14.35
C THR A 456 -7.25 -0.48 15.39
N PHE A 457 -6.73 -0.72 16.57
CA PHE A 457 -7.48 -1.23 17.70
C PHE A 457 -8.08 -0.06 18.48
N GLY A 458 -9.37 -0.07 18.70
CA GLY A 458 -10.02 1.00 19.41
C GLY A 458 -11.27 0.53 20.11
N PRO A 459 -11.16 -0.01 21.34
CA PRO A 459 -12.32 -0.59 22.03
C PRO A 459 -13.35 0.44 22.41
N THR A 460 -12.98 1.70 22.58
CA THR A 460 -13.88 2.71 23.10
C THR A 460 -14.13 3.89 22.16
N TYR A 461 -13.36 3.99 21.08
CA TYR A 461 -13.48 5.10 20.15
C TYR A 461 -14.46 4.81 19.02
N ILE A 462 -15.30 5.78 18.70
CA ILE A 462 -16.13 5.76 17.50
C ILE A 462 -15.23 6.16 16.35
N GLY A 463 -14.38 5.23 15.94
CA GLY A 463 -13.44 5.44 14.87
C GLY A 463 -14.09 5.36 13.52
N THR A 464 -13.56 6.13 12.62
CA THR A 464 -13.97 6.18 11.23
C THR A 464 -13.32 5.09 10.43
N GLU A 465 -12.11 4.71 10.84
CA GLU A 465 -11.20 3.94 10.04
C GLU A 465 -10.96 2.57 10.65
N ASN A 466 -11.18 1.55 9.88
CA ASN A 466 -10.71 0.18 10.06
C ASN A 466 -10.53 -0.35 11.49
N TYR A 467 -11.41 0.04 12.33
CA TYR A 467 -11.51 -0.32 13.69
C TYR A 467 -11.96 -1.78 13.81
N TRP A 468 -11.03 -2.65 14.13
CA TRP A 468 -11.23 -4.09 14.05
C TRP A 468 -11.54 -4.78 15.38
N SER A 469 -11.45 -4.06 16.49
CA SER A 469 -11.56 -4.63 17.83
C SER A 469 -12.88 -5.39 18.11
N ASP A 470 -13.96 -5.11 17.40
CA ASP A 470 -15.24 -5.78 17.57
C ASP A 470 -15.45 -6.98 16.63
N LEU A 471 -14.43 -7.35 15.84
CA LEU A 471 -14.50 -8.48 14.93
C LEU A 471 -13.66 -9.64 15.47
N ARG A 472 -14.31 -10.66 16.02
CA ARG A 472 -13.61 -11.81 16.60
C ARG A 472 -12.69 -12.52 15.60
N SER A 473 -13.08 -12.60 14.35
CA SER A 473 -12.25 -13.20 13.30
C SER A 473 -10.89 -12.52 13.14
N MET A 474 -10.80 -11.19 13.40
CA MET A 474 -9.52 -10.50 13.37
C MET A 474 -8.55 -11.01 14.43
N TYR A 475 -9.06 -11.37 15.62
CA TYR A 475 -8.26 -11.93 16.70
C TYR A 475 -7.64 -13.28 16.28
N GLU A 476 -8.41 -14.10 15.57
CA GLU A 476 -7.92 -15.38 15.03
C GLU A 476 -6.82 -15.15 13.98
N GLY A 477 -7.05 -14.24 13.04
CA GLY A 477 -6.08 -13.89 11.99
C GLY A 477 -4.76 -13.36 12.55
N ILE A 478 -4.81 -12.41 13.50
CA ILE A 478 -3.62 -11.83 14.13
C ILE A 478 -2.88 -12.89 14.96
N SER A 479 -3.58 -13.68 15.78
CA SER A 479 -2.98 -14.72 16.59
C SER A 479 -2.30 -15.81 15.73
N LYS A 480 -2.94 -16.26 14.65
CA LYS A 480 -2.35 -17.22 13.70
C LYS A 480 -1.11 -16.64 13.04
N THR A 481 -1.16 -15.41 12.54
CA THR A 481 -0.02 -14.73 11.92
C THR A 481 1.16 -14.60 12.90
N SER A 482 0.91 -14.16 14.14
CA SER A 482 1.95 -14.04 15.17
C SER A 482 2.61 -15.38 15.50
N ARG A 483 1.84 -16.47 15.59
CA ARG A 483 2.36 -17.83 15.80
C ARG A 483 3.17 -18.34 14.61
N ALA A 484 2.74 -18.02 13.38
CA ALA A 484 3.52 -18.36 12.20
C ALA A 484 4.86 -17.63 12.19
N LEU A 485 4.88 -16.35 12.57
CA LEU A 485 6.11 -15.57 12.73
C LEU A 485 7.01 -16.14 13.82
N GLU A 486 6.50 -16.47 15.00
CA GLU A 486 7.27 -17.12 16.09
C GLU A 486 8.01 -18.37 15.59
N LYS A 487 7.33 -19.22 14.80
CA LYS A 487 7.93 -20.41 14.22
C LYS A 487 8.94 -20.12 13.12
N ALA A 488 8.69 -19.08 12.33
CA ALA A 488 9.44 -18.78 11.12
C ALA A 488 10.61 -17.81 11.32
N GLU A 489 10.63 -17.01 12.38
CA GLU A 489 11.50 -15.84 12.48
C GLU A 489 13.00 -16.15 12.37
N SER A 490 13.45 -17.32 12.83
CA SER A 490 14.86 -17.70 12.73
C SER A 490 15.34 -17.82 11.28
N VAL A 491 14.48 -18.28 10.38
CA VAL A 491 14.77 -18.43 8.95
C VAL A 491 14.33 -17.20 8.17
N LEU A 492 13.10 -16.73 8.40
CA LEU A 492 12.47 -15.69 7.59
C LEU A 492 13.02 -14.29 7.87
N TYR A 493 13.32 -13.96 9.12
CA TYR A 493 13.77 -12.59 9.45
C TYR A 493 15.08 -12.19 8.76
N PRO A 494 16.15 -13.02 8.74
CA PRO A 494 17.40 -12.70 8.06
C PRO A 494 17.35 -12.95 6.54
N ALA A 495 16.26 -13.52 6.02
CA ALA A 495 16.14 -13.85 4.61
C ALA A 495 15.76 -12.63 3.76
N SER A 496 16.19 -12.64 2.51
CA SER A 496 15.88 -11.64 1.48
C SER A 496 15.09 -12.29 0.34
N THR A 497 14.20 -11.52 -0.27
CA THR A 497 13.38 -11.97 -1.39
C THR A 497 14.20 -12.31 -2.62
N VAL A 498 13.89 -13.41 -3.27
CA VAL A 498 14.45 -13.84 -4.56
C VAL A 498 13.43 -13.46 -5.64
N SER A 499 13.85 -12.56 -6.56
CA SER A 499 13.02 -12.15 -7.70
C SER A 499 13.46 -12.85 -8.97
N ASP A 500 12.55 -12.97 -9.94
CA ASP A 500 12.85 -13.40 -11.28
C ASP A 500 13.68 -12.34 -12.02
N PRO A 501 14.43 -12.71 -13.08
CA PRO A 501 15.20 -11.73 -13.87
C PRO A 501 14.27 -10.91 -14.80
N VAL A 502 13.20 -10.36 -14.25
CA VAL A 502 12.14 -9.62 -14.92
C VAL A 502 11.91 -8.30 -14.20
N ALA A 503 11.87 -7.20 -14.95
CA ALA A 503 11.62 -5.88 -14.41
C ALA A 503 10.43 -5.18 -15.09
N ILE A 504 9.80 -4.29 -14.36
CA ILE A 504 8.79 -3.33 -14.84
C ILE A 504 9.35 -1.93 -14.61
N LEU A 505 9.30 -1.07 -15.63
CA LEU A 505 9.70 0.33 -15.47
C LEU A 505 8.62 1.11 -14.71
N SER A 506 9.02 1.77 -13.63
CA SER A 506 8.26 2.83 -12.95
C SER A 506 8.84 4.17 -13.41
N SER A 507 8.12 4.87 -14.28
CA SER A 507 8.62 6.11 -14.88
C SER A 507 8.08 7.35 -14.19
N VAL A 508 8.92 8.04 -13.44
CA VAL A 508 8.59 9.34 -12.83
C VAL A 508 8.35 10.40 -13.92
N SER A 509 9.05 10.31 -15.05
CA SER A 509 8.78 11.19 -16.21
C SER A 509 7.35 11.02 -16.73
N HIS A 510 6.83 9.80 -16.78
CA HIS A 510 5.44 9.57 -17.14
C HIS A 510 4.47 10.13 -16.09
N ASP A 511 4.71 9.84 -14.82
CA ASP A 511 3.83 10.24 -13.71
C ASP A 511 3.68 11.76 -13.62
N LEU A 512 4.76 12.51 -13.82
CA LEU A 512 4.72 13.97 -13.83
C LEU A 512 3.86 14.56 -14.95
N TRP A 513 3.87 13.95 -16.14
CA TRP A 513 3.14 14.45 -17.31
C TRP A 513 1.70 13.92 -17.41
N HIS A 514 1.37 12.83 -16.73
CA HIS A 514 0.09 12.12 -16.89
C HIS A 514 -0.74 11.99 -15.61
N THR A 515 -0.69 13.02 -14.75
CA THR A 515 -1.51 13.08 -13.52
C THR A 515 -3.02 13.07 -13.78
N ASP A 516 -3.44 13.35 -14.99
CA ASP A 516 -4.85 13.39 -15.46
C ASP A 516 -5.28 12.14 -16.25
N ASP A 517 -4.38 11.19 -16.46
CA ASP A 517 -4.62 9.99 -17.28
C ASP A 517 -4.13 8.71 -16.55
N PRO A 518 -5.03 8.00 -15.88
CA PRO A 518 -4.65 6.85 -15.09
C PRO A 518 -4.45 5.55 -15.90
N ALA A 519 -4.63 5.55 -17.21
CA ALA A 519 -4.64 4.33 -18.02
C ALA A 519 -3.34 3.52 -17.88
N VAL A 520 -2.18 4.17 -18.03
CA VAL A 520 -0.87 3.51 -17.90
C VAL A 520 -0.61 3.06 -16.46
N PHE A 521 -1.11 3.81 -15.51
CA PHE A 521 -0.99 3.47 -14.10
C PHE A 521 -1.75 2.17 -13.78
N VAL A 522 -3.01 2.08 -14.24
CA VAL A 522 -3.82 0.86 -14.12
C VAL A 522 -3.20 -0.29 -14.92
N GLU A 523 -2.68 -0.02 -16.11
CA GLU A 523 -1.92 -0.97 -16.93
C GLU A 523 -0.75 -1.58 -16.14
N THR A 524 0.07 -0.75 -15.51
CA THR A 524 1.26 -1.19 -14.76
C THR A 524 0.88 -2.12 -13.61
N ARG A 525 -0.19 -1.80 -12.88
CA ARG A 525 -0.70 -2.61 -11.79
C ARG A 525 -1.25 -3.96 -12.27
N LEU A 526 -2.03 -3.95 -13.34
CA LEU A 526 -2.61 -5.18 -13.89
C LEU A 526 -1.57 -6.03 -14.62
N LEU A 527 -0.55 -5.41 -15.21
CA LEU A 527 0.62 -6.08 -15.75
C LEU A 527 1.38 -6.83 -14.63
N TYR A 528 1.63 -6.16 -13.49
CA TYR A 528 2.22 -6.81 -12.31
C TYR A 528 1.38 -8.02 -11.87
N ALA A 529 0.06 -7.85 -11.71
CA ALA A 529 -0.84 -8.95 -11.34
C ALA A 529 -0.80 -10.10 -12.37
N GLY A 530 -0.81 -9.79 -13.67
CA GLY A 530 -0.69 -10.78 -14.74
C GLY A 530 0.60 -11.59 -14.68
N LEU A 531 1.73 -10.94 -14.38
CA LEU A 531 3.02 -11.62 -14.17
C LEU A 531 2.98 -12.51 -12.92
N ARG A 532 2.38 -12.04 -11.83
CA ARG A 532 2.20 -12.87 -10.61
C ARG A 532 1.39 -14.14 -10.91
N HIS A 533 0.39 -14.06 -11.78
CA HIS A 533 -0.40 -15.22 -12.21
C HIS A 533 0.39 -16.20 -13.12
N LEU A 534 1.51 -15.76 -13.68
CA LEU A 534 2.47 -16.60 -14.39
C LEU A 534 3.60 -17.11 -13.47
N SER A 535 3.41 -17.04 -12.16
CA SER A 535 4.41 -17.36 -11.13
C SER A 535 5.68 -16.49 -11.16
N ILE A 536 5.67 -15.37 -11.88
CA ILE A 536 6.79 -14.44 -11.97
C ILE A 536 6.72 -13.43 -10.84
N GLN A 537 7.82 -13.25 -10.14
CA GLN A 537 8.00 -12.19 -9.15
C GLN A 537 8.87 -11.07 -9.73
N PRO A 538 8.27 -10.07 -10.41
CA PRO A 538 9.03 -9.01 -11.05
C PRO A 538 9.55 -8.03 -10.02
N ASP A 539 10.58 -7.29 -10.42
CA ASP A 539 11.06 -6.11 -9.72
C ASP A 539 10.62 -4.83 -10.43
N PHE A 540 10.53 -3.74 -9.68
CA PHE A 540 10.40 -2.41 -10.24
C PHE A 540 11.76 -1.71 -10.34
N LEU A 541 11.98 -1.00 -11.44
CA LEU A 541 13.12 -0.11 -11.65
C LEU A 541 12.62 1.29 -11.98
N GLY A 542 13.22 2.30 -11.38
CA GLY A 542 13.10 3.68 -11.82
C GLY A 542 14.03 3.99 -12.99
N GLU A 543 13.86 5.12 -13.64
CA GLU A 543 14.72 5.57 -14.74
C GLU A 543 16.17 5.76 -14.28
N GLU A 544 16.38 6.33 -13.09
CA GLU A 544 17.71 6.56 -12.51
C GLU A 544 18.41 5.23 -12.11
N GLU A 545 17.65 4.20 -11.75
CA GLU A 545 18.17 2.85 -11.52
C GLU A 545 18.65 2.19 -12.83
N ILE A 546 17.95 2.45 -13.92
CA ILE A 546 18.37 2.01 -15.26
C ILE A 546 19.66 2.72 -15.66
N ASP A 547 19.75 4.03 -15.48
CA ASP A 547 20.95 4.83 -15.76
C ASP A 547 22.15 4.39 -14.90
N ALA A 548 21.90 3.93 -13.67
CA ALA A 548 22.91 3.35 -12.79
C ALA A 548 23.32 1.90 -13.17
N GLY A 549 22.79 1.34 -14.26
CA GLY A 549 23.17 0.03 -14.78
C GLY A 549 22.49 -1.17 -14.09
N LEU A 550 21.47 -0.93 -13.25
CA LEU A 550 20.79 -2.04 -12.56
C LEU A 550 20.03 -2.94 -13.53
N LEU A 551 19.71 -2.46 -14.73
CA LEU A 551 19.00 -3.22 -15.76
C LEU A 551 19.82 -4.44 -16.24
N ASP A 552 21.14 -4.43 -16.15
CA ASP A 552 22.00 -5.57 -16.54
C ASP A 552 21.72 -6.87 -15.74
N ARG A 553 21.00 -6.79 -14.63
CA ARG A 553 20.57 -7.96 -13.82
C ARG A 553 19.37 -8.69 -14.41
N TYR A 554 18.66 -8.09 -15.35
CA TYR A 554 17.38 -8.57 -15.86
C TYR A 554 17.54 -9.06 -17.31
N LYS A 555 16.65 -9.97 -17.69
CA LYS A 555 16.54 -10.50 -19.05
C LYS A 555 15.34 -9.93 -19.80
N VAL A 556 14.30 -9.51 -19.04
CA VAL A 556 13.07 -8.94 -19.60
C VAL A 556 12.76 -7.63 -18.90
N LEU A 557 12.42 -6.61 -19.68
CA LEU A 557 11.88 -5.33 -19.21
C LEU A 557 10.51 -5.08 -19.83
N TYR A 558 9.50 -4.82 -18.97
CA TYR A 558 8.20 -4.31 -19.39
C TYR A 558 8.17 -2.79 -19.24
N LEU A 559 7.81 -2.10 -20.32
CA LEU A 559 7.77 -0.63 -20.38
C LEU A 559 6.37 -0.16 -20.76
N PRO A 560 5.53 0.23 -19.77
CA PRO A 560 4.17 0.71 -20.02
C PRO A 560 4.08 2.23 -20.24
N GLY A 561 5.04 3.03 -19.70
CA GLY A 561 4.97 4.49 -19.64
C GLY A 561 5.23 5.22 -20.96
N ASN A 562 4.45 6.24 -21.28
CA ASN A 562 4.62 7.03 -22.52
C ASN A 562 5.86 7.94 -22.49
N CYS A 563 6.17 8.53 -21.34
CA CYS A 563 7.35 9.39 -21.19
C CYS A 563 8.45 8.62 -20.50
N VAL A 564 9.68 8.68 -21.07
CA VAL A 564 10.88 8.06 -20.50
C VAL A 564 12.06 9.02 -20.76
N SER A 565 12.95 9.17 -19.78
CA SER A 565 14.13 10.04 -19.92
C SER A 565 15.02 9.57 -21.08
N ARG A 566 15.70 10.50 -21.72
CA ARG A 566 16.60 10.20 -22.85
C ARG A 566 17.72 9.27 -22.42
N THR A 567 18.31 9.52 -21.25
CA THR A 567 19.39 8.68 -20.70
C THR A 567 18.93 7.25 -20.41
N ALA A 568 17.78 7.07 -19.77
CA ALA A 568 17.21 5.74 -19.56
C ALA A 568 16.88 5.05 -20.90
N THR A 569 16.37 5.80 -21.90
CA THR A 569 16.08 5.28 -23.23
C THR A 569 17.37 4.78 -23.92
N GLU A 570 18.49 5.53 -23.84
CA GLU A 570 19.79 5.12 -24.35
C GLU A 570 20.33 3.87 -23.64
N SER A 571 20.20 3.82 -22.32
CA SER A 571 20.59 2.66 -21.49
C SER A 571 19.79 1.42 -21.84
N ILE A 572 18.47 1.56 -22.06
CA ILE A 572 17.59 0.48 -22.52
C ILE A 572 18.00 0.01 -23.91
N ASP A 573 18.27 0.92 -24.86
CA ASP A 573 18.73 0.58 -26.22
C ASP A 573 20.01 -0.27 -26.17
N ALA A 574 20.99 0.18 -25.39
CA ALA A 574 22.25 -0.54 -25.22
C ALA A 574 22.05 -1.95 -24.60
N TRP A 575 21.14 -2.06 -23.61
CA TRP A 575 20.82 -3.33 -22.98
C TRP A 575 20.10 -4.29 -23.93
N VAL A 576 19.13 -3.82 -24.73
CA VAL A 576 18.47 -4.66 -25.75
C VAL A 576 19.51 -5.14 -26.77
N ARG A 577 20.40 -4.26 -27.26
CA ARG A 577 21.48 -4.66 -28.23
C ARG A 577 22.39 -5.74 -27.67
N LYS A 578 22.59 -5.82 -26.35
CA LYS A 578 23.37 -6.87 -25.70
C LYS A 578 22.64 -8.21 -25.56
N GLY A 579 21.31 -8.24 -25.72
CA GLY A 579 20.49 -9.47 -25.66
C GLY A 579 19.26 -9.40 -24.78
N GLY A 580 18.95 -8.23 -24.24
CA GLY A 580 17.72 -8.01 -23.45
C GLY A 580 16.44 -8.16 -24.29
N VAL A 581 15.35 -8.55 -23.67
CA VAL A 581 14.01 -8.63 -24.28
C VAL A 581 13.15 -7.51 -23.72
N LEU A 582 12.74 -6.59 -24.59
CA LEU A 582 11.94 -5.42 -24.24
C LEU A 582 10.48 -5.62 -24.68
N PHE A 583 9.55 -5.40 -23.77
CA PHE A 583 8.11 -5.37 -24.04
C PHE A 583 7.58 -3.95 -23.95
N LEU A 584 6.89 -3.48 -25.00
CA LEU A 584 6.33 -2.14 -25.10
C LEU A 584 4.81 -2.21 -25.17
N SER A 585 4.10 -1.61 -24.19
CA SER A 585 2.66 -1.34 -24.27
C SER A 585 2.38 -0.16 -25.21
N ALA A 586 1.12 0.08 -25.55
CA ALA A 586 0.73 1.15 -26.47
C ALA A 586 1.25 2.52 -26.05
N GLY A 587 2.01 3.16 -26.93
CA GLY A 587 2.56 4.50 -26.68
C GLY A 587 3.78 4.54 -25.79
N ALA A 588 4.33 3.41 -25.36
CA ALA A 588 5.52 3.36 -24.51
C ALA A 588 6.73 4.10 -25.12
N ALA A 589 7.39 4.94 -24.33
CA ALA A 589 8.56 5.75 -24.73
C ALA A 589 8.38 6.59 -26.01
N THR A 590 7.14 6.98 -26.34
CA THR A 590 6.86 7.86 -27.49
C THR A 590 7.19 9.33 -27.21
N ARG A 591 7.54 9.65 -25.97
CA ARG A 591 7.94 10.99 -25.54
C ARG A 591 9.14 10.88 -24.59
N ASP A 592 9.95 11.94 -24.57
CA ASP A 592 11.03 12.09 -23.60
C ASP A 592 10.53 12.72 -22.26
N GLN A 593 11.44 12.95 -21.33
CA GLN A 593 11.15 13.57 -20.04
C GLN A 593 10.63 15.03 -20.14
N PHE A 594 10.80 15.69 -21.29
CA PHE A 594 10.31 17.04 -21.54
C PHE A 594 9.04 17.07 -22.37
N TYR A 595 8.38 15.90 -22.50
CA TYR A 595 7.20 15.71 -23.33
C TYR A 595 7.39 15.94 -24.83
N GLU A 596 8.66 15.95 -25.29
CA GLU A 596 8.99 16.01 -26.72
C GLU A 596 8.69 14.65 -27.37
N PRO A 597 8.16 14.63 -28.61
CA PRO A 597 8.04 13.38 -29.37
C PRO A 597 9.40 12.68 -29.46
N SER A 598 9.38 11.40 -29.18
CA SER A 598 10.56 10.54 -29.22
C SER A 598 10.24 9.25 -29.98
N THR A 599 11.20 8.76 -30.74
CA THR A 599 11.15 7.42 -31.32
C THR A 599 12.49 6.76 -31.02
N PRO A 600 12.61 6.06 -29.89
CA PRO A 600 13.85 5.39 -29.54
C PRO A 600 14.30 4.40 -30.61
N SER A 601 15.62 4.22 -30.76
CA SER A 601 16.20 3.31 -31.75
C SER A 601 15.62 1.89 -31.65
N PHE A 602 15.40 1.37 -30.45
CA PHE A 602 14.79 0.07 -30.24
C PHE A 602 13.33 -0.01 -30.74
N ALA A 603 12.59 1.10 -30.76
CA ALA A 603 11.19 1.13 -31.19
C ALA A 603 11.02 1.45 -32.67
N SER A 604 12.04 1.94 -33.36
CA SER A 604 11.99 2.41 -34.75
C SER A 604 11.53 1.33 -35.75
N ALA A 605 11.79 0.07 -35.44
CA ALA A 605 11.38 -1.06 -36.29
C ALA A 605 9.92 -1.47 -36.13
N VAL A 606 9.22 -0.98 -35.09
CA VAL A 606 7.86 -1.42 -34.74
C VAL A 606 6.87 -0.24 -34.64
N TYR A 607 7.37 0.98 -34.44
CA TYR A 607 6.52 2.16 -34.28
C TYR A 607 6.34 2.93 -35.60
N PRO A 608 5.19 3.59 -35.80
CA PRO A 608 5.02 4.51 -36.91
C PRO A 608 5.93 5.74 -36.76
N LEU A 609 6.25 6.42 -37.87
CA LEU A 609 7.11 7.60 -37.87
C LEU A 609 6.69 8.69 -36.89
N ASN A 610 5.39 8.85 -36.67
CA ASN A 610 4.82 9.81 -35.72
C ASN A 610 4.10 9.08 -34.56
N ALA A 611 4.81 8.20 -33.86
CA ALA A 611 4.24 7.34 -32.83
C ALA A 611 3.44 8.13 -31.77
N ALA A 612 4.00 9.23 -31.27
CA ALA A 612 3.33 10.05 -30.26
C ALA A 612 1.98 10.64 -30.73
N ALA A 613 1.88 11.02 -32.02
CA ALA A 613 0.66 11.56 -32.60
C ALA A 613 -0.33 10.47 -33.05
N SER A 614 0.14 9.23 -33.24
CA SER A 614 -0.68 8.10 -33.66
C SER A 614 -1.40 7.39 -32.51
N LEU A 615 -1.09 7.74 -31.26
CA LEU A 615 -1.71 7.17 -30.08
C LEU A 615 -3.13 7.72 -29.91
N MET A 616 -4.11 6.86 -30.05
CA MET A 616 -5.51 7.16 -29.74
C MET A 616 -5.80 6.78 -28.31
N LYS A 617 -6.44 7.70 -27.57
CA LYS A 617 -6.80 7.55 -26.17
C LYS A 617 -8.30 7.74 -26.02
N GLU A 618 -8.95 6.87 -25.27
CA GLU A 618 -10.31 7.14 -24.79
C GLU A 618 -10.24 8.15 -23.66
N LYS A 619 -11.06 9.19 -23.72
CA LYS A 619 -11.05 10.27 -22.74
C LYS A 619 -12.15 10.09 -21.69
N GLY A 620 -11.88 10.49 -20.46
CA GLY A 620 -12.88 10.64 -19.40
C GLY A 620 -13.15 9.39 -18.56
N HIS A 621 -12.46 8.29 -18.81
CA HIS A 621 -12.56 7.10 -17.98
C HIS A 621 -11.50 7.11 -16.88
N HIS A 622 -11.93 6.71 -15.69
CA HIS A 622 -11.04 6.57 -14.55
C HIS A 622 -10.50 5.15 -14.38
N TYR A 623 -10.99 4.23 -15.22
CA TYR A 623 -10.63 2.80 -15.18
C TYR A 623 -10.74 2.19 -13.77
N ASN A 624 -11.74 2.68 -13.01
CA ASN A 624 -12.05 2.12 -11.71
C ASN A 624 -12.81 0.81 -11.91
N GLU A 625 -12.25 -0.26 -11.40
CA GLU A 625 -12.71 -1.62 -11.64
C GLU A 625 -14.18 -1.85 -11.27
N ARG A 626 -14.68 -1.16 -10.27
CA ARG A 626 -16.03 -1.36 -9.77
C ARG A 626 -17.08 -0.56 -10.52
N LYS A 627 -16.68 0.59 -11.00
CA LYS A 627 -17.60 1.62 -11.47
C LYS A 627 -17.51 1.85 -12.96
N ASP A 628 -16.31 1.93 -13.48
CA ASP A 628 -16.06 2.39 -14.84
C ASP A 628 -15.84 1.24 -15.83
N LEU A 629 -15.02 0.25 -15.50
CA LEU A 629 -14.64 -0.81 -16.43
C LEU A 629 -15.81 -1.59 -17.03
N PRO A 630 -16.87 -1.95 -16.28
CA PRO A 630 -18.02 -2.65 -16.88
C PRO A 630 -18.76 -1.86 -17.94
N GLY A 631 -18.73 -0.52 -17.86
CA GLY A 631 -19.43 0.39 -18.77
C GLY A 631 -18.62 0.85 -19.99
N ILE A 632 -17.30 0.63 -20.01
CA ILE A 632 -16.43 1.09 -21.07
C ILE A 632 -16.64 0.25 -22.35
N LYS A 633 -16.95 0.92 -23.45
CA LYS A 633 -17.06 0.27 -24.77
C LYS A 633 -15.66 0.13 -25.37
N PRO A 634 -15.32 -1.03 -25.95
CA PRO A 634 -14.05 -1.19 -26.65
C PRO A 634 -13.93 -0.23 -27.84
N LEU A 635 -12.75 0.37 -27.98
CA LEU A 635 -12.37 1.13 -29.18
C LEU A 635 -12.32 0.23 -30.42
N THR A 636 -11.84 -1.00 -30.21
CA THR A 636 -11.68 -2.04 -31.24
C THR A 636 -11.37 -3.36 -30.57
N THR A 637 -11.15 -4.39 -31.35
CA THR A 637 -10.56 -5.64 -30.88
C THR A 637 -9.15 -5.81 -31.46
N ALA A 638 -8.26 -6.44 -30.71
CA ALA A 638 -6.93 -6.81 -31.14
C ALA A 638 -6.77 -8.34 -31.06
N THR A 639 -6.07 -8.93 -32.01
CA THR A 639 -5.56 -10.30 -31.89
C THR A 639 -4.08 -10.24 -31.56
N PHE A 640 -3.62 -11.28 -30.88
CA PHE A 640 -2.21 -11.49 -30.56
C PHE A 640 -1.91 -12.97 -30.72
N GLU A 641 -0.92 -13.31 -31.52
CA GLU A 641 -0.60 -14.70 -31.84
C GLU A 641 0.77 -15.10 -31.33
N VAL A 642 0.80 -16.12 -30.48
CA VAL A 642 2.03 -16.76 -30.00
C VAL A 642 1.83 -18.28 -30.09
N GLY A 643 2.79 -18.96 -30.70
CA GLY A 643 2.74 -20.42 -30.83
C GLY A 643 1.60 -20.92 -31.72
N GLY A 644 1.15 -20.11 -32.69
CA GLY A 644 0.13 -20.47 -33.67
C GLY A 644 -1.33 -20.41 -33.16
N LYS A 645 -1.54 -19.87 -31.96
CA LYS A 645 -2.87 -19.69 -31.38
C LYS A 645 -3.19 -18.22 -31.18
N PRO A 646 -4.21 -17.66 -31.91
CA PRO A 646 -4.60 -16.27 -31.75
C PRO A 646 -5.43 -16.07 -30.47
N THR A 647 -5.08 -15.07 -29.69
CA THR A 647 -5.85 -14.59 -28.54
C THR A 647 -6.46 -13.25 -28.87
N ARG A 648 -7.71 -13.01 -28.47
CA ARG A 648 -8.45 -11.77 -28.73
C ARG A 648 -8.54 -10.92 -27.47
N TYR A 649 -8.27 -9.62 -27.63
CA TYR A 649 -8.40 -8.58 -26.62
C TYR A 649 -9.45 -7.54 -27.02
N ASP A 650 -10.24 -7.07 -26.07
CA ASP A 650 -11.10 -5.90 -26.21
C ASP A 650 -10.32 -4.65 -25.79
N VAL A 651 -9.93 -3.82 -26.72
CA VAL A 651 -9.09 -2.63 -26.50
C VAL A 651 -9.93 -1.50 -25.91
N ILE A 652 -9.70 -1.13 -24.68
CA ILE A 652 -10.52 -0.15 -23.94
C ILE A 652 -9.80 1.15 -23.56
N GLY A 653 -8.49 1.14 -23.46
CA GLY A 653 -7.71 2.31 -23.01
C GLY A 653 -7.02 3.06 -24.14
N TYR A 654 -5.97 2.47 -24.64
CA TYR A 654 -5.15 3.04 -25.69
C TYR A 654 -5.16 2.18 -26.95
N ARG A 655 -5.10 2.82 -28.10
CA ARG A 655 -4.83 2.15 -29.37
C ARG A 655 -3.72 2.86 -30.13
N MET A 656 -2.73 2.14 -30.61
CA MET A 656 -1.70 2.60 -31.51
C MET A 656 -1.51 1.58 -32.65
N ASN A 657 -1.71 2.01 -33.88
CA ASN A 657 -1.41 1.15 -35.03
C ASN A 657 0.10 1.03 -35.18
N LEU A 658 0.62 -0.18 -35.05
CA LEU A 658 2.04 -0.44 -35.27
C LEU A 658 2.32 -0.45 -36.78
N SER A 659 3.42 0.12 -37.20
CA SER A 659 3.82 0.16 -38.58
C SER A 659 5.31 0.41 -38.70
N GLY A 660 6.08 -0.64 -38.47
CA GLY A 660 7.54 -0.53 -38.54
C GLY A 660 8.04 -0.42 -39.99
N ILE A 661 9.28 -0.04 -40.15
CA ILE A 661 10.00 -0.12 -41.44
C ILE A 661 10.17 -1.60 -41.75
N ALA A 662 9.63 -2.05 -42.88
CA ALA A 662 9.84 -3.41 -43.37
C ALA A 662 11.34 -3.69 -43.51
N SER A 663 11.84 -4.52 -42.64
CA SER A 663 13.25 -4.97 -42.61
C SER A 663 13.31 -6.45 -42.23
N ASP A 664 14.39 -7.11 -42.61
CA ASP A 664 14.61 -8.49 -42.21
C ASP A 664 14.58 -8.61 -40.67
N GLY A 665 13.73 -9.50 -40.15
CA GLY A 665 13.59 -9.74 -38.70
C GLY A 665 12.48 -8.96 -38.00
N VAL A 666 11.57 -8.30 -38.77
CA VAL A 666 10.34 -7.69 -38.25
C VAL A 666 9.16 -8.59 -38.62
N GLU A 667 8.34 -8.94 -37.65
CA GLU A 667 7.19 -9.83 -37.80
C GLU A 667 5.93 -9.21 -37.19
N VAL A 668 4.82 -9.26 -37.92
CA VAL A 668 3.48 -8.92 -37.40
C VAL A 668 2.95 -10.16 -36.69
N ILE A 669 2.69 -10.08 -35.41
CA ILE A 669 2.18 -11.16 -34.55
C ILE A 669 0.79 -10.86 -34.00
N GLY A 670 0.12 -9.83 -34.52
CA GLY A 670 -1.27 -9.53 -34.19
C GLY A 670 -1.83 -8.39 -35.03
N THR A 671 -3.16 -8.36 -35.15
CA THR A 671 -3.89 -7.35 -35.93
C THR A 671 -5.12 -6.82 -35.19
N PHE A 672 -5.45 -5.56 -35.43
CA PHE A 672 -6.74 -5.00 -35.04
C PHE A 672 -7.86 -5.46 -36.01
N ALA A 673 -9.12 -5.25 -35.63
CA ALA A 673 -10.28 -5.60 -36.42
C ALA A 673 -10.27 -4.96 -37.83
N ASP A 674 -9.59 -3.83 -38.02
CA ASP A 674 -9.44 -3.15 -39.33
C ASP A 674 -8.21 -3.65 -40.13
N GLY A 675 -7.57 -4.72 -39.70
CA GLY A 675 -6.40 -5.32 -40.35
C GLY A 675 -5.06 -4.65 -40.11
N LYS A 676 -5.00 -3.55 -39.37
CA LYS A 676 -3.72 -2.90 -38.98
C LYS A 676 -3.01 -3.67 -37.91
N ALA A 677 -1.66 -3.61 -37.90
CA ALA A 677 -0.86 -4.32 -36.90
C ALA A 677 -1.17 -3.85 -35.47
N SER A 678 -1.53 -4.79 -34.61
CA SER A 678 -1.76 -4.60 -33.17
C SER A 678 -0.60 -5.11 -32.33
N ALA A 679 0.23 -6.01 -32.88
CA ALA A 679 1.40 -6.53 -32.21
C ALA A 679 2.49 -6.86 -33.23
N MET A 680 3.73 -6.54 -32.86
CA MET A 680 4.91 -6.77 -33.71
C MET A 680 6.09 -7.25 -32.86
N ARG A 681 6.93 -8.04 -33.47
CA ARG A 681 8.23 -8.49 -32.93
C ARG A 681 9.35 -8.07 -33.86
N ALA A 682 10.41 -7.50 -33.31
CA ALA A 682 11.59 -7.10 -34.07
C ALA A 682 12.89 -7.53 -33.36
N ARG A 683 13.91 -7.88 -34.14
CA ARG A 683 15.27 -8.03 -33.62
C ARG A 683 15.93 -6.66 -33.46
N HIS A 684 16.68 -6.47 -32.37
CA HIS A 684 17.46 -5.26 -32.15
C HIS A 684 18.82 -5.63 -31.55
N GLY A 685 19.87 -5.62 -32.38
CA GLY A 685 21.17 -6.19 -32.02
C GLY A 685 21.05 -7.69 -31.71
N LYS A 686 21.48 -8.10 -30.51
CA LYS A 686 21.35 -9.51 -30.04
C LYS A 686 20.02 -9.77 -29.34
N GLY A 687 19.27 -8.74 -28.99
CA GLY A 687 18.00 -8.84 -28.26
C GLY A 687 16.77 -8.72 -29.15
N GLN A 688 15.63 -8.56 -28.51
CA GLN A 688 14.33 -8.48 -29.16
C GLN A 688 13.45 -7.39 -28.56
N VAL A 689 12.60 -6.81 -29.39
CA VAL A 689 11.52 -5.90 -28.98
C VAL A 689 10.19 -6.52 -29.38
N LEU A 690 9.30 -6.68 -28.43
CA LEU A 690 7.90 -7.02 -28.61
C LEU A 690 7.08 -5.77 -28.30
N ALA A 691 6.33 -5.27 -29.27
CA ALA A 691 5.47 -4.12 -29.08
C ALA A 691 4.01 -4.53 -29.30
N VAL A 692 3.12 -4.02 -28.44
CA VAL A 692 1.68 -4.13 -28.61
C VAL A 692 1.06 -2.74 -28.73
N GLY A 693 0.10 -2.59 -29.60
CA GLY A 693 -0.62 -1.33 -29.85
C GLY A 693 -1.82 -1.13 -28.93
N PHE A 694 -1.87 -1.80 -27.80
CA PHE A 694 -2.92 -1.76 -26.80
C PHE A 694 -2.32 -1.90 -25.40
N LEU A 695 -3.16 -1.83 -24.34
CA LEU A 695 -2.73 -1.96 -22.94
C LEU A 695 -3.12 -3.36 -22.43
N PRO A 696 -2.25 -4.38 -22.55
CA PRO A 696 -2.66 -5.76 -22.29
C PRO A 696 -3.10 -6.03 -20.84
N GLY A 697 -2.57 -5.32 -19.85
CA GLY A 697 -3.05 -5.39 -18.46
C GLY A 697 -4.48 -4.90 -18.35
N LEU A 698 -4.75 -3.69 -18.81
CA LEU A 698 -6.06 -3.08 -18.76
C LEU A 698 -7.07 -3.83 -19.64
N ASP A 699 -6.68 -4.22 -20.86
CA ASP A 699 -7.54 -4.87 -21.85
C ASP A 699 -7.86 -6.33 -21.51
N SER A 700 -7.05 -6.98 -20.66
CA SER A 700 -7.33 -8.29 -20.07
C SER A 700 -8.02 -8.20 -18.70
N SER A 701 -8.46 -7.01 -18.31
CA SER A 701 -9.06 -6.81 -16.98
C SER A 701 -10.31 -7.68 -16.77
N PRO A 702 -10.34 -8.44 -15.69
CA PRO A 702 -11.47 -9.28 -15.34
C PRO A 702 -12.69 -8.50 -14.86
N PHE A 703 -12.57 -7.22 -14.60
CA PHE A 703 -13.62 -6.41 -13.95
C PHE A 703 -14.80 -6.03 -14.84
N ARG A 704 -14.77 -6.43 -16.08
CA ARG A 704 -15.90 -6.22 -17.00
C ARG A 704 -17.08 -7.15 -16.72
N ALA A 705 -16.91 -8.10 -15.81
CA ALA A 705 -17.96 -9.01 -15.35
C ALA A 705 -18.01 -9.06 -13.83
N GLU A 706 -19.18 -9.30 -13.25
CA GLU A 706 -19.28 -9.60 -11.82
C GLU A 706 -18.47 -10.83 -11.45
N GLN A 707 -17.63 -10.71 -10.44
CA GLN A 707 -16.70 -11.78 -10.10
C GLN A 707 -16.88 -12.30 -8.70
N THR A 708 -16.85 -13.60 -8.58
CA THR A 708 -16.86 -14.34 -7.34
C THR A 708 -15.46 -14.84 -6.99
N THR A 709 -14.71 -15.33 -7.96
CA THR A 709 -13.33 -15.78 -7.78
C THR A 709 -12.44 -15.23 -8.89
N LEU A 710 -11.16 -15.09 -8.60
CA LEU A 710 -10.18 -14.61 -9.55
C LEU A 710 -9.95 -15.61 -10.69
N ASP A 711 -9.92 -16.91 -10.34
CA ASP A 711 -9.60 -17.97 -11.28
C ASP A 711 -10.68 -18.17 -12.35
N GLU A 712 -11.95 -18.02 -11.99
CA GLU A 712 -13.05 -18.16 -12.93
C GLU A 712 -13.12 -17.08 -14.01
N LYS A 713 -12.58 -15.91 -13.71
CA LYS A 713 -12.84 -14.72 -14.53
C LYS A 713 -11.60 -14.04 -15.09
N TRP A 714 -10.42 -14.39 -14.60
CA TRP A 714 -9.19 -14.12 -15.28
C TRP A 714 -8.99 -15.16 -16.37
N ASN A 715 -9.36 -14.82 -17.58
CA ASN A 715 -9.17 -15.76 -18.71
C ASN A 715 -7.67 -16.08 -18.88
N PRO A 716 -7.24 -17.33 -18.68
CA PRO A 716 -5.84 -17.71 -18.85
C PRO A 716 -5.27 -17.40 -20.23
N GLU A 717 -6.10 -17.41 -21.27
CA GLU A 717 -5.68 -17.09 -22.63
C GLU A 717 -5.23 -15.63 -22.74
N LEU A 718 -5.80 -14.71 -21.98
CA LEU A 718 -5.40 -13.30 -21.98
C LEU A 718 -4.02 -13.05 -21.38
N ARG A 719 -3.41 -14.04 -20.70
CA ARG A 719 -2.04 -13.96 -20.18
C ARG A 719 -0.97 -14.12 -21.26
N VAL A 720 -1.33 -14.52 -22.46
CA VAL A 720 -0.41 -14.80 -23.57
C VAL A 720 0.45 -13.58 -23.90
N ALA A 721 -0.11 -12.37 -23.88
CA ALA A 721 0.67 -11.15 -24.14
C ALA A 721 1.75 -10.92 -23.08
N PHE A 722 1.47 -11.20 -21.81
CA PHE A 722 2.44 -11.09 -20.72
C PHE A 722 3.52 -12.17 -20.81
N ASN A 723 3.14 -13.37 -21.26
CA ASN A 723 4.05 -14.50 -21.33
C ASN A 723 5.02 -14.43 -22.53
N ALA A 724 4.64 -13.77 -23.60
CA ALA A 724 5.43 -13.75 -24.83
C ALA A 724 6.88 -13.30 -24.66
N PRO A 725 7.21 -12.19 -23.94
CA PRO A 725 8.60 -11.81 -23.70
C PRO A 725 9.34 -12.77 -22.76
N LEU A 726 8.64 -13.43 -21.84
CA LEU A 726 9.24 -14.44 -20.95
C LEU A 726 9.71 -15.65 -21.74
N VAL A 727 8.85 -16.15 -22.65
CA VAL A 727 9.18 -17.25 -23.56
C VAL A 727 10.35 -16.86 -24.48
N ALA A 728 10.32 -15.64 -25.05
CA ALA A 728 11.38 -15.13 -25.90
C ALA A 728 12.74 -15.05 -25.19
N ALA A 729 12.75 -14.77 -23.90
CA ALA A 729 13.94 -14.70 -23.05
C ALA A 729 14.34 -16.03 -22.40
N GLY A 730 13.56 -17.10 -22.61
CA GLY A 730 13.77 -18.40 -21.96
C GLY A 730 13.65 -18.35 -20.44
N ILE A 731 12.77 -17.50 -19.92
CA ILE A 731 12.53 -17.37 -18.46
C ILE A 731 11.72 -18.56 -17.98
N GLN A 732 12.21 -19.19 -16.91
CA GLN A 732 11.45 -20.09 -16.07
C GLN A 732 11.27 -19.40 -14.71
N PRO A 733 10.07 -19.49 -14.09
CA PRO A 733 9.85 -18.90 -12.76
C PRO A 733 10.81 -19.48 -11.73
N VAL A 734 11.28 -18.66 -10.80
CA VAL A 734 12.08 -19.12 -9.65
C VAL A 734 11.27 -20.15 -8.83
N VAL A 735 9.98 -19.90 -8.67
CA VAL A 735 9.04 -20.87 -8.09
C VAL A 735 7.85 -21.00 -9.03
N ASP A 736 7.71 -22.12 -9.68
CA ASP A 736 6.54 -22.42 -10.50
C ASP A 736 5.43 -23.02 -9.63
N CYS A 737 4.23 -22.45 -9.74
CA CYS A 737 3.06 -22.80 -8.94
C CYS A 737 1.96 -23.42 -9.81
N SER A 738 1.43 -24.56 -9.40
CA SER A 738 0.38 -25.27 -10.16
C SER A 738 -0.95 -24.52 -10.21
N VAL A 739 -1.18 -23.54 -9.32
CA VAL A 739 -2.38 -22.72 -9.31
C VAL A 739 -2.01 -21.25 -9.57
N PRO A 740 -2.45 -20.65 -10.69
CA PRO A 740 -1.97 -19.36 -11.18
C PRO A 740 -2.15 -18.19 -10.23
N VAL A 741 -3.22 -18.16 -9.45
CA VAL A 741 -3.55 -17.05 -8.55
C VAL A 741 -3.02 -17.25 -7.12
N VAL A 742 -2.13 -18.20 -6.92
CA VAL A 742 -1.36 -18.36 -5.70
C VAL A 742 -0.02 -17.67 -5.85
N GLU A 743 0.30 -16.75 -4.95
CA GLU A 743 1.64 -16.19 -4.87
C GLU A 743 2.53 -17.06 -3.99
N ALA A 744 3.64 -17.53 -4.55
CA ALA A 744 4.67 -18.28 -3.85
C ALA A 744 5.97 -17.44 -3.85
N ASN A 745 6.20 -16.71 -2.77
CA ASN A 745 7.35 -15.83 -2.65
C ASN A 745 8.51 -16.55 -1.96
N LEU A 746 9.64 -16.71 -2.66
CA LEU A 746 10.84 -17.32 -2.11
C LEU A 746 11.72 -16.25 -1.44
N LEU A 747 12.16 -16.53 -0.22
CA LEU A 747 13.18 -15.76 0.48
C LEU A 747 14.32 -16.70 0.89
N THR A 748 15.56 -16.24 0.71
CA THR A 748 16.76 -17.01 1.07
C THR A 748 17.63 -16.26 2.06
N GLY A 749 18.27 -16.98 2.98
CA GLY A 749 19.08 -16.39 4.03
C GLY A 749 20.11 -17.35 4.64
N PRO A 750 20.84 -16.88 5.65
CA PRO A 750 21.93 -17.65 6.25
C PRO A 750 21.47 -18.96 6.90
N HIS A 751 20.22 -19.04 7.36
CA HIS A 751 19.69 -20.20 8.09
C HIS A 751 18.79 -21.11 7.25
N GLY A 752 18.66 -20.83 5.96
CA GLY A 752 17.82 -21.58 5.04
C GLY A 752 16.96 -20.67 4.16
N SER A 753 15.92 -21.26 3.59
CA SER A 753 14.97 -20.57 2.73
C SER A 753 13.55 -20.66 3.28
N ALA A 754 12.70 -19.76 2.89
CA ALA A 754 11.28 -19.76 3.23
C ALA A 754 10.43 -19.46 1.99
N LEU A 755 9.33 -20.16 1.82
CA LEU A 755 8.28 -19.82 0.86
C LEU A 755 7.12 -19.20 1.63
N VAL A 756 6.75 -17.99 1.28
CA VAL A 756 5.55 -17.33 1.80
C VAL A 756 4.45 -17.48 0.76
N LEU A 757 3.41 -18.21 1.11
CA LEU A 757 2.31 -18.61 0.24
C LEU A 757 1.06 -17.78 0.52
N VAL A 758 0.41 -17.29 -0.54
CA VAL A 758 -0.80 -16.46 -0.47
C VAL A 758 -1.79 -16.93 -1.52
N ASN A 759 -2.93 -17.45 -1.08
CA ASN A 759 -3.96 -18.01 -1.94
C ASN A 759 -5.07 -17.01 -2.24
N TYR A 760 -5.07 -16.42 -3.42
CA TYR A 760 -6.11 -15.48 -3.86
C TYR A 760 -7.27 -16.13 -4.62
N THR A 761 -7.35 -17.46 -4.68
CA THR A 761 -8.52 -18.14 -5.29
C THR A 761 -9.78 -17.98 -4.43
N TYR A 762 -9.62 -17.64 -3.15
CA TYR A 762 -10.68 -17.62 -2.13
C TYR A 762 -11.35 -18.96 -1.88
N GLU A 763 -10.71 -20.05 -2.32
CA GLU A 763 -11.12 -21.42 -2.06
C GLU A 763 -9.92 -22.22 -1.55
N PRO A 764 -10.11 -23.14 -0.60
CA PRO A 764 -9.04 -24.03 -0.16
C PRO A 764 -8.54 -24.91 -1.30
N ILE A 765 -7.23 -25.08 -1.38
CA ILE A 765 -6.56 -25.94 -2.36
C ILE A 765 -6.12 -27.22 -1.66
N GLU A 766 -6.69 -28.37 -2.06
CA GLU A 766 -6.35 -29.66 -1.46
C GLU A 766 -4.93 -30.10 -1.79
N LYS A 767 -4.46 -29.79 -3.00
CA LYS A 767 -3.13 -30.16 -3.46
C LYS A 767 -2.53 -29.04 -4.31
N LEU A 768 -1.60 -28.31 -3.71
CA LEU A 768 -0.77 -27.32 -4.37
C LEU A 768 0.60 -27.93 -4.66
N THR A 769 1.07 -27.84 -5.90
CA THR A 769 2.43 -28.26 -6.29
C THR A 769 3.28 -27.02 -6.56
N LEU A 770 4.44 -26.94 -5.91
CA LEU A 770 5.44 -25.89 -6.08
C LEU A 770 6.74 -26.50 -6.59
N ARG A 771 7.32 -25.90 -7.62
CA ARG A 771 8.60 -26.32 -8.21
C ARG A 771 9.61 -25.19 -8.06
N ILE A 772 10.59 -25.35 -7.17
CA ILE A 772 11.66 -24.38 -6.95
C ILE A 772 12.78 -24.69 -7.94
N GLN A 773 13.02 -23.78 -8.88
CA GLN A 773 13.90 -23.96 -10.01
C GLN A 773 15.26 -23.24 -9.86
N CYS A 774 15.50 -22.57 -8.75
CA CYS A 774 16.76 -21.89 -8.46
C CYS A 774 17.63 -22.71 -7.48
N ASP A 775 18.93 -22.46 -7.51
CA ASP A 775 19.85 -23.00 -6.52
C ASP A 775 19.62 -22.31 -5.17
N LEU A 776 19.24 -23.08 -4.16
CA LEU A 776 19.03 -22.60 -2.78
C LEU A 776 20.35 -22.52 -1.99
N GLY A 777 21.47 -22.99 -2.55
CA GLY A 777 22.75 -23.06 -1.89
C GLY A 777 22.83 -24.12 -0.76
N HIS A 778 21.80 -24.99 -0.65
CA HIS A 778 21.76 -26.12 0.28
C HIS A 778 20.75 -27.18 -0.16
N ALA A 779 20.98 -28.42 0.26
CA ALA A 779 20.04 -29.51 0.03
C ALA A 779 18.78 -29.33 0.91
N VAL A 780 17.62 -29.59 0.34
CA VAL A 780 16.35 -29.57 1.07
C VAL A 780 15.98 -30.99 1.48
N ALA A 781 16.29 -31.34 2.71
CA ALA A 781 15.95 -32.63 3.27
C ALA A 781 14.52 -32.70 3.84
N ARG A 782 13.98 -31.56 4.24
CA ARG A 782 12.63 -31.42 4.81
C ARG A 782 12.08 -30.02 4.59
N ALA A 783 10.75 -29.94 4.57
CA ALA A 783 10.00 -28.69 4.62
C ALA A 783 9.10 -28.68 5.86
N ILE A 784 8.89 -27.50 6.43
CA ILE A 784 8.09 -27.32 7.65
C ILE A 784 7.04 -26.24 7.39
N SER A 785 5.76 -26.60 7.45
CA SER A 785 4.63 -25.68 7.41
C SER A 785 4.43 -25.00 8.77
N THR A 786 4.23 -23.68 8.77
CA THR A 786 3.87 -22.97 10.00
C THR A 786 2.41 -23.23 10.42
N GLU A 787 1.56 -23.59 9.47
CA GLU A 787 0.15 -23.98 9.73
C GLU A 787 0.02 -25.46 10.14
N GLY A 788 1.09 -26.24 10.02
CA GLY A 788 1.10 -27.66 10.40
C GLY A 788 0.66 -28.61 9.27
N ASN A 789 0.62 -28.13 8.04
CA ASN A 789 0.31 -28.93 6.87
C ASN A 789 1.39 -30.00 6.63
N ALA A 790 0.98 -31.19 6.23
CA ALA A 790 1.89 -32.21 5.72
C ALA A 790 2.45 -31.75 4.37
N ILE A 791 3.74 -31.90 4.16
CA ILE A 791 4.43 -31.49 2.93
C ILE A 791 5.21 -32.68 2.39
N ASP A 792 4.88 -33.08 1.16
CA ASP A 792 5.71 -34.02 0.41
C ASP A 792 6.85 -33.28 -0.26
N VAL A 793 8.07 -33.74 0.00
CA VAL A 793 9.29 -33.16 -0.55
C VAL A 793 9.98 -34.18 -1.45
N ARG A 794 10.24 -33.79 -2.71
CA ARG A 794 11.04 -34.61 -3.62
C ARG A 794 12.00 -33.72 -4.44
N THR A 795 13.06 -34.32 -4.93
CA THR A 795 14.02 -33.65 -5.80
C THR A 795 14.00 -34.30 -7.18
N GLU A 796 13.83 -33.50 -8.23
CA GLU A 796 13.84 -33.91 -9.63
C GLU A 796 15.01 -33.19 -10.35
N GLY A 797 16.17 -33.85 -10.40
CA GLY A 797 17.40 -33.17 -10.85
C GLY A 797 17.81 -32.04 -9.88
N ASN A 798 17.83 -30.80 -10.38
CA ASN A 798 18.11 -29.60 -9.59
C ASN A 798 16.84 -28.91 -9.07
N VAL A 799 15.64 -29.46 -9.33
CA VAL A 799 14.37 -28.86 -8.95
C VAL A 799 13.88 -29.47 -7.65
N VAL A 800 13.57 -28.66 -6.67
CA VAL A 800 12.87 -29.09 -5.44
C VAL A 800 11.38 -28.98 -5.68
N VAL A 801 10.66 -30.08 -5.50
CA VAL A 801 9.21 -30.13 -5.65
C VAL A 801 8.56 -30.34 -4.30
N LEU A 802 7.60 -29.48 -3.97
CA LEU A 802 6.81 -29.55 -2.75
C LEU A 802 5.33 -29.76 -3.12
N GLU A 803 4.67 -30.65 -2.40
CA GLU A 803 3.22 -30.81 -2.51
C GLU A 803 2.58 -30.66 -1.13
N LEU A 804 1.57 -29.80 -1.01
CA LEU A 804 0.88 -29.49 0.25
C LEU A 804 -0.54 -28.99 0.00
N PRO A 805 -1.45 -29.12 0.97
CA PRO A 805 -2.71 -28.38 0.96
C PRO A 805 -2.46 -26.91 1.34
N LEU A 806 -3.27 -26.00 0.81
CA LEU A 806 -3.21 -24.59 1.15
C LEU A 806 -4.61 -24.01 1.32
N GLU A 807 -4.95 -23.61 2.54
CA GLU A 807 -6.22 -22.93 2.79
C GLU A 807 -6.14 -21.47 2.29
N TRP A 808 -5.47 -20.59 3.05
CA TRP A 808 -5.33 -19.15 2.71
C TRP A 808 -3.89 -18.70 2.60
N THR A 809 -3.08 -19.06 3.58
CA THR A 809 -1.69 -18.65 3.69
C THR A 809 -0.88 -19.70 4.41
N ASP A 810 0.42 -19.78 4.09
CA ASP A 810 1.39 -20.57 4.86
C ASP A 810 2.80 -19.98 4.72
N ILE A 811 3.66 -20.23 5.67
CA ILE A 811 5.11 -20.05 5.54
C ILE A 811 5.74 -21.44 5.60
N VAL A 812 6.30 -21.85 4.48
CA VAL A 812 7.01 -23.13 4.37
C VAL A 812 8.50 -22.89 4.55
N LEU A 813 9.05 -23.43 5.62
CA LEU A 813 10.47 -23.30 5.95
C LEU A 813 11.26 -24.44 5.34
N LEU A 814 12.38 -24.11 4.72
CA LEU A 814 13.37 -25.00 4.13
C LEU A 814 14.70 -24.74 4.87
N PRO A 815 14.86 -25.25 6.11
CA PRO A 815 16.04 -24.94 6.92
C PRO A 815 17.29 -25.57 6.33
N LYS A 816 18.43 -24.90 6.50
CA LYS A 816 19.73 -25.55 6.28
C LYS A 816 19.93 -26.70 7.26
N PRO A 817 20.59 -27.78 6.82
CA PRO A 817 20.93 -28.91 7.70
C PRO A 817 21.70 -28.51 8.95
#